data_8040a3bee4bfe493d630365de557d31c
#
_entry.id   8040a3bee4bfe493d630365de557d31c
#
_cell.length_a   1.000
_cell.length_b   1.000
_cell.length_c   1.000
_cell.angle_alpha   90.00
_cell.angle_beta   90.00
_cell.angle_gamma   90.00
#
_symmetry.space_group_name_H-M   'P 1'
#
loop_
_entity.id
_entity.type
_entity.pdbx_description
1 polymer ?
#
loop_
_entity_poly.entity_id
_entity_poly.type
_entity_poly.pdbx_seq_one_letter_code
_entity_poly.pdbx_strand_id
1 'polypeptide(L)'
;MAGVARFIETFVPAHYDLRIDINRETKVIAGTTTIYGEAKNTTVKVHEHDLTVSAVQLLDEGTGVLTPAEFVVTPANDEIAITVPATGRVAIVLDYTAPLTDKMMGIYPSYYELNGERKSIIGTQFETNFARQAFPSVDEPEAKATFTLALSFDEEPGETVLGNMPEVKVEAGVHYFEETRRMSTYLVAFAFGDLQAKRTKTTSGVEVGVFSTKAHQPAELDFALDIAKRSIEFYEDYYQTPYPLPHSWQLALPDFSAGAMENWGLVTYREVYLLVDSESTPLSMQQGVATVIAHELAHQWFGDLVTMQWWDDLWLNESFANMMEYVAIDALEPDWHIWDSFRTTEIPMSLSRDATDGVQSVHVAVNYPEEIDTLFDAAIVYAKGARLLVMLRKLIGDAALRKGLKNYFAKHQYGNAQGADLWAELGAVTDYDVTAIMQTWLDQPGYPVLSVGEEANQLVIRQEQFFIGDHVDQHRLWQVPLNSNYMAVPEILATAELKIPNYTQLRDQAAVPFRVNVDDATHVVVQYDKRILHDILAHPEELLAGDKLQILKDLRYLAQAQRISYAEVVPLLERFATDSSRIVNEALLEIVDALKVFFTPGTPEYGRFQALVAKLTAFNVARLGWEKQATDSNDDVLLRPEVLSAALLAEVPAEQAQAHALYERYADNLQALPADVRGLVLKNEVKQYYSKALFDKLLQAYQATPDTSYQMHLRAGLTSVEDPTAIAELLTVFKDNTVIKPQDLRGWATGLLNNPVGEQPIWDWLRTEWAWIEDILGGDMSFTSYITMLARTFKTPVRLAEFKEFFEPKLAQPGLTREIEMDTNVIAARVALIAAEQAAVYALFN
;
A
#
# COMPACT_ATOMS: atom_id res chain seq x y z
N MET A 1 -22.08 -8.45 21.60
CA MET A 1 -22.53 -7.25 20.88
C MET A 1 -23.18 -7.75 19.61
N ALA A 2 -24.23 -7.13 19.07
CA ALA A 2 -24.83 -7.51 17.82
C ALA A 2 -23.84 -7.15 16.71
N GLY A 3 -23.53 -8.10 15.79
CA GLY A 3 -22.65 -7.83 14.66
C GLY A 3 -23.27 -6.82 13.69
N VAL A 4 -22.51 -6.44 12.64
CA VAL A 4 -22.98 -5.55 11.56
C VAL A 4 -24.29 -6.09 10.98
N ALA A 5 -25.32 -5.24 10.90
CA ALA A 5 -26.59 -5.63 10.28
C ALA A 5 -26.38 -5.81 8.77
N ARG A 6 -26.67 -7.01 8.25
CA ARG A 6 -26.55 -7.34 6.83
C ARG A 6 -27.89 -7.10 6.13
N PHE A 7 -27.95 -6.11 5.24
CA PHE A 7 -29.21 -5.76 4.56
C PHE A 7 -29.56 -6.75 3.45
N ILE A 8 -28.56 -7.46 2.90
CA ILE A 8 -28.79 -8.57 1.98
C ILE A 8 -29.70 -9.67 2.57
N GLU A 9 -29.75 -9.80 3.91
CA GLU A 9 -30.66 -10.73 4.58
C GLU A 9 -32.13 -10.32 4.47
N THR A 10 -32.41 -9.06 4.17
CA THR A 10 -33.75 -8.53 3.98
C THR A 10 -34.14 -8.40 2.50
N PHE A 11 -33.14 -8.07 1.65
CA PHE A 11 -33.31 -7.81 0.24
C PHE A 11 -32.06 -8.20 -0.57
N VAL A 12 -32.23 -9.08 -1.56
CA VAL A 12 -31.17 -9.52 -2.47
C VAL A 12 -31.37 -8.80 -3.81
N PRO A 13 -30.53 -7.81 -4.15
CA PRO A 13 -30.60 -7.11 -5.42
C PRO A 13 -30.18 -8.03 -6.58
N ALA A 14 -30.73 -7.81 -7.74
CA ALA A 14 -30.38 -8.50 -8.99
C ALA A 14 -29.91 -7.53 -10.07
N HIS A 15 -30.51 -6.33 -10.11
CA HIS A 15 -30.21 -5.30 -11.10
C HIS A 15 -30.52 -3.91 -10.55
N TYR A 16 -29.70 -2.92 -10.94
CA TYR A 16 -29.91 -1.50 -10.68
C TYR A 16 -29.99 -0.71 -11.98
N ASP A 17 -31.09 0.06 -12.16
CA ASP A 17 -31.14 1.15 -13.13
C ASP A 17 -30.76 2.45 -12.41
N LEU A 18 -29.60 3.00 -12.73
CA LEU A 18 -29.07 4.25 -12.16
C LEU A 18 -29.28 5.38 -13.14
N ARG A 19 -30.04 6.40 -12.75
CA ARG A 19 -30.15 7.67 -13.46
C ARG A 19 -29.59 8.77 -12.56
N ILE A 20 -28.48 9.35 -12.96
CA ILE A 20 -27.75 10.33 -12.16
C ILE A 20 -27.60 11.61 -12.99
N ASP A 21 -28.01 12.73 -12.43
CA ASP A 21 -27.83 14.06 -12.97
C ASP A 21 -26.92 14.88 -12.06
N ILE A 22 -25.82 15.42 -12.58
CA ILE A 22 -24.81 16.13 -11.81
C ILE A 22 -24.72 17.56 -12.29
N ASN A 23 -24.90 18.50 -11.39
CA ASN A 23 -24.71 19.91 -11.67
C ASN A 23 -23.50 20.45 -10.88
N ARG A 24 -22.40 20.72 -11.58
CA ARG A 24 -21.14 21.20 -10.99
C ARG A 24 -21.25 22.61 -10.42
N GLU A 25 -22.07 23.48 -11.05
CA GLU A 25 -22.24 24.86 -10.60
C GLU A 25 -22.98 24.96 -9.28
N THR A 26 -24.10 24.23 -9.15
CA THR A 26 -24.91 24.18 -7.94
C THR A 26 -24.41 23.19 -6.87
N LYS A 27 -23.43 22.35 -7.23
CA LYS A 27 -22.90 21.24 -6.42
C LYS A 27 -24.01 20.29 -5.90
N VAL A 28 -24.92 19.91 -6.78
CA VAL A 28 -26.04 19.03 -6.47
C VAL A 28 -26.04 17.82 -7.42
N ILE A 29 -26.25 16.65 -6.84
CA ILE A 29 -26.53 15.40 -7.53
C ILE A 29 -28.02 15.11 -7.36
N ALA A 30 -28.73 14.86 -8.46
CA ALA A 30 -30.11 14.36 -8.45
C ALA A 30 -30.15 12.95 -9.06
N GLY A 31 -30.84 12.03 -8.44
CA GLY A 31 -30.86 10.65 -8.92
C GLY A 31 -32.21 9.97 -8.78
N THR A 32 -32.43 9.01 -9.69
CA THR A 32 -33.47 7.99 -9.55
C THR A 32 -32.80 6.62 -9.65
N THR A 33 -32.91 5.81 -8.61
CA THR A 33 -32.43 4.43 -8.62
C THR A 33 -33.64 3.48 -8.65
N THR A 34 -33.68 2.57 -9.62
CA THR A 34 -34.61 1.45 -9.60
C THR A 34 -33.87 0.18 -9.26
N ILE A 35 -34.24 -0.48 -8.17
CA ILE A 35 -33.63 -1.70 -7.69
C ILE A 35 -34.58 -2.87 -7.92
N TYR A 36 -34.18 -3.81 -8.76
CA TYR A 36 -34.91 -5.07 -8.99
C TYR A 36 -34.27 -6.16 -8.13
N GLY A 37 -35.07 -6.90 -7.36
CA GLY A 37 -34.52 -7.90 -6.46
C GLY A 37 -35.56 -8.80 -5.82
N GLU A 38 -35.10 -9.54 -4.82
CA GLU A 38 -35.97 -10.47 -4.06
C GLU A 38 -36.06 -10.02 -2.59
N ALA A 39 -37.26 -9.60 -2.20
CA ALA A 39 -37.58 -9.30 -0.81
C ALA A 39 -37.66 -10.59 0.02
N LYS A 40 -36.85 -10.72 1.05
CA LYS A 40 -36.87 -11.83 2.00
C LYS A 40 -37.87 -11.58 3.15
N ASN A 41 -38.17 -10.29 3.40
CA ASN A 41 -39.07 -9.80 4.42
C ASN A 41 -40.05 -8.79 3.82
N THR A 42 -41.16 -8.48 4.52
CA THR A 42 -42.10 -7.41 4.13
C THR A 42 -41.53 -6.00 4.50
N THR A 43 -40.44 -5.93 5.22
CA THR A 43 -39.63 -4.72 5.38
C THR A 43 -38.27 -5.02 4.80
N VAL A 44 -37.94 -4.40 3.67
CA VAL A 44 -36.61 -4.47 3.04
C VAL A 44 -35.81 -3.27 3.43
N LYS A 45 -34.47 -3.44 3.48
CA LYS A 45 -33.53 -2.39 3.85
C LYS A 45 -32.53 -2.14 2.74
N VAL A 46 -32.24 -0.87 2.49
CA VAL A 46 -31.14 -0.43 1.63
C VAL A 46 -30.33 0.65 2.36
N HIS A 47 -29.05 0.76 2.02
CA HIS A 47 -28.18 1.78 2.57
C HIS A 47 -28.38 3.13 1.89
N GLU A 48 -28.20 4.18 2.66
CA GLU A 48 -28.02 5.56 2.22
C GLU A 48 -27.07 6.30 3.17
N HIS A 49 -26.36 7.29 2.68
CA HIS A 49 -25.59 8.20 3.51
C HIS A 49 -25.61 9.60 2.87
N ASP A 50 -26.07 10.60 3.64
CA ASP A 50 -26.25 11.99 3.19
C ASP A 50 -27.18 12.16 1.98
N LEU A 51 -28.05 11.17 1.67
CA LEU A 51 -29.04 11.27 0.63
C LEU A 51 -30.33 11.88 1.17
N THR A 52 -30.90 12.84 0.44
CA THR A 52 -32.27 13.34 0.70
C THR A 52 -33.25 12.58 -0.16
N VAL A 53 -33.86 11.51 0.37
CA VAL A 53 -34.83 10.68 -0.34
C VAL A 53 -36.18 11.39 -0.37
N SER A 54 -36.68 11.74 -1.56
CA SER A 54 -37.92 12.49 -1.75
C SER A 54 -39.15 11.59 -2.02
N ALA A 55 -38.95 10.42 -2.62
CA ALA A 55 -39.99 9.46 -2.91
C ALA A 55 -39.48 8.03 -2.94
N VAL A 56 -40.32 7.08 -2.48
CA VAL A 56 -40.10 5.65 -2.69
C VAL A 56 -41.40 5.06 -3.26
N GLN A 57 -41.25 4.33 -4.36
CA GLN A 57 -42.39 3.72 -5.09
C GLN A 57 -42.06 2.28 -5.44
N LEU A 58 -43.10 1.47 -5.57
CA LEU A 58 -43.02 0.09 -6.10
C LEU A 58 -43.43 0.12 -7.56
N LEU A 59 -42.61 -0.48 -8.43
CA LEU A 59 -42.90 -0.62 -9.85
C LEU A 59 -43.54 -1.98 -10.13
N ASP A 60 -44.73 -1.98 -10.68
CA ASP A 60 -45.32 -3.17 -11.30
C ASP A 60 -44.69 -3.37 -12.69
N GLU A 61 -43.78 -4.34 -12.80
CA GLU A 61 -43.03 -4.60 -14.04
C GLU A 61 -43.96 -5.01 -15.23
N GLY A 62 -45.13 -5.57 -14.94
CA GLY A 62 -46.06 -6.00 -15.98
C GLY A 62 -46.90 -4.87 -16.59
N THR A 63 -47.18 -3.84 -15.79
CA THR A 63 -48.05 -2.72 -16.19
C THR A 63 -47.30 -1.40 -16.30
N GLY A 64 -46.10 -1.29 -15.73
CA GLY A 64 -45.33 -0.04 -15.62
C GLY A 64 -45.93 0.95 -14.61
N VAL A 65 -46.88 0.55 -13.78
CA VAL A 65 -47.51 1.42 -12.80
C VAL A 65 -46.67 1.55 -11.56
N LEU A 66 -46.46 2.79 -11.12
CA LEU A 66 -45.77 3.14 -9.87
C LEU A 66 -46.78 3.35 -8.75
N THR A 67 -46.52 2.71 -7.59
CA THR A 67 -47.36 2.82 -6.39
C THR A 67 -46.49 3.30 -5.23
N PRO A 68 -46.84 4.40 -4.50
CA PRO A 68 -46.09 4.85 -3.35
C PRO A 68 -45.91 3.78 -2.30
N ALA A 69 -44.69 3.67 -1.72
CA ALA A 69 -44.37 2.77 -0.64
C ALA A 69 -44.16 3.55 0.66
N GLU A 70 -44.53 2.95 1.78
CA GLU A 70 -44.14 3.49 3.09
C GLU A 70 -42.65 3.22 3.33
N PHE A 71 -41.92 4.24 3.78
CA PHE A 71 -40.51 4.12 4.09
C PHE A 71 -40.11 4.97 5.30
N VAL A 72 -39.01 4.59 5.93
CA VAL A 72 -38.38 5.32 7.05
C VAL A 72 -36.90 5.42 6.78
N VAL A 73 -36.34 6.63 6.80
CA VAL A 73 -34.91 6.90 6.75
C VAL A 73 -34.37 7.02 8.17
N THR A 74 -33.30 6.30 8.47
CA THR A 74 -32.61 6.34 9.77
C THR A 74 -31.12 6.66 9.54
N PRO A 75 -30.77 7.96 9.42
CA PRO A 75 -29.40 8.36 9.05
C PRO A 75 -28.32 7.84 10.01
N ALA A 76 -28.64 7.66 11.29
CA ALA A 76 -27.70 7.13 12.29
C ALA A 76 -27.28 5.66 12.00
N ASN A 77 -28.00 4.97 11.13
CA ASN A 77 -27.71 3.58 10.73
C ASN A 77 -27.45 3.47 9.21
N ASP A 78 -27.33 4.58 8.48
CA ASP A 78 -27.26 4.62 7.02
C ASP A 78 -28.38 3.77 6.36
N GLU A 79 -29.61 3.86 6.87
CA GLU A 79 -30.69 2.91 6.55
C GLU A 79 -31.93 3.59 5.97
N ILE A 80 -32.45 3.02 4.86
CA ILE A 80 -33.83 3.20 4.42
C ILE A 80 -34.59 1.88 4.59
N ALA A 81 -35.55 1.85 5.49
CA ALA A 81 -36.48 0.73 5.67
C ALA A 81 -37.71 0.95 4.81
N ILE A 82 -38.06 0.02 3.91
CA ILE A 82 -39.13 0.14 2.94
C ILE A 82 -40.15 -1.00 3.14
N THR A 83 -41.44 -0.66 3.25
CA THR A 83 -42.52 -1.65 3.35
C THR A 83 -42.90 -2.15 1.97
N VAL A 84 -42.84 -3.47 1.76
CA VAL A 84 -43.30 -4.14 0.54
C VAL A 84 -44.48 -5.06 0.85
N PRO A 85 -45.41 -5.27 -0.12
CA PRO A 85 -46.68 -5.95 0.16
C PRO A 85 -46.50 -7.46 0.47
N ALA A 86 -45.43 -8.07 -0.03
CA ALA A 86 -45.14 -9.49 0.16
C ALA A 86 -43.66 -9.76 -0.09
N THR A 87 -43.16 -10.89 0.38
CA THR A 87 -41.84 -11.43 0.01
C THR A 87 -41.85 -11.91 -1.45
N GLY A 88 -40.64 -11.99 -2.06
CA GLY A 88 -40.46 -12.39 -3.45
C GLY A 88 -39.96 -11.23 -4.32
N ARG A 89 -40.15 -11.37 -5.64
CA ARG A 89 -39.66 -10.40 -6.62
C ARG A 89 -40.34 -9.04 -6.45
N VAL A 90 -39.56 -7.98 -6.38
CA VAL A 90 -40.03 -6.60 -6.26
C VAL A 90 -39.07 -5.65 -7.00
N ALA A 91 -39.64 -4.57 -7.56
CA ALA A 91 -38.88 -3.47 -8.11
C ALA A 91 -39.18 -2.18 -7.30
N ILE A 92 -38.16 -1.54 -6.79
CA ILE A 92 -38.25 -0.37 -5.90
C ILE A 92 -37.61 0.82 -6.60
N VAL A 93 -38.34 1.91 -6.74
CA VAL A 93 -37.90 3.16 -7.34
C VAL A 93 -37.72 4.19 -6.24
N LEU A 94 -36.51 4.78 -6.16
CA LEU A 94 -36.17 5.80 -5.18
C LEU A 94 -35.70 7.07 -5.89
N ASP A 95 -36.36 8.20 -5.61
CA ASP A 95 -35.91 9.52 -6.06
C ASP A 95 -35.20 10.24 -4.93
N TYR A 96 -34.02 10.80 -5.20
CA TYR A 96 -33.18 11.41 -4.17
C TYR A 96 -32.34 12.56 -4.73
N THR A 97 -31.77 13.33 -3.82
CA THR A 97 -30.68 14.29 -4.10
C THR A 97 -29.54 14.10 -3.12
N ALA A 98 -28.33 14.46 -3.51
CA ALA A 98 -27.12 14.42 -2.70
C ALA A 98 -26.25 15.69 -2.95
N PRO A 99 -25.41 16.09 -2.00
CA PRO A 99 -24.40 17.12 -2.23
C PRO A 99 -23.23 16.57 -3.06
N LEU A 100 -22.74 17.36 -4.02
CA LEU A 100 -21.43 17.14 -4.63
C LEU A 100 -20.38 17.77 -3.73
N THR A 101 -19.60 16.94 -3.00
CA THR A 101 -18.61 17.41 -2.03
C THR A 101 -17.21 17.41 -2.60
N ASP A 102 -16.30 18.16 -1.98
CA ASP A 102 -14.87 18.18 -2.32
C ASP A 102 -14.08 17.08 -1.57
N LYS A 103 -14.76 16.14 -0.91
CA LYS A 103 -14.17 14.93 -0.29
C LYS A 103 -13.87 13.96 -1.42
N MET A 104 -12.73 13.31 -1.40
CA MET A 104 -12.30 12.36 -2.44
C MET A 104 -13.00 11.00 -2.31
N MET A 105 -14.26 10.98 -1.89
CA MET A 105 -15.13 9.82 -1.69
C MET A 105 -16.51 10.08 -2.29
N GLY A 106 -17.21 9.03 -2.70
CA GLY A 106 -18.48 9.16 -3.41
C GLY A 106 -18.29 9.69 -4.84
N ILE A 107 -19.11 10.65 -5.24
CA ILE A 107 -18.96 11.40 -6.50
C ILE A 107 -18.34 12.74 -6.14
N TYR A 108 -17.19 13.10 -6.73
CA TYR A 108 -16.48 14.30 -6.34
C TYR A 108 -15.75 14.99 -7.51
N PRO A 109 -15.51 16.32 -7.44
CA PRO A 109 -14.68 17.06 -8.38
C PRO A 109 -13.19 16.89 -8.01
N SER A 110 -12.39 16.55 -8.99
CA SER A 110 -10.93 16.48 -8.93
C SER A 110 -10.33 17.65 -9.71
N TYR A 111 -9.53 18.49 -9.04
CA TYR A 111 -9.10 19.79 -9.55
C TYR A 111 -7.69 19.79 -10.13
N TYR A 112 -7.49 20.55 -11.21
CA TYR A 112 -6.19 20.75 -11.84
C TYR A 112 -6.08 22.16 -12.44
N GLU A 113 -4.86 22.58 -12.73
CA GLU A 113 -4.56 23.85 -13.39
C GLU A 113 -4.20 23.62 -14.86
N LEU A 114 -4.78 24.39 -15.76
CA LEU A 114 -4.42 24.38 -17.18
C LEU A 114 -4.37 25.80 -17.72
N ASN A 115 -3.19 26.23 -18.19
CA ASN A 115 -2.95 27.60 -18.74
C ASN A 115 -3.33 28.72 -17.75
N GLY A 116 -3.21 28.51 -16.46
CA GLY A 116 -3.57 29.45 -15.40
C GLY A 116 -5.07 29.52 -15.10
N GLU A 117 -5.85 28.55 -15.58
CA GLU A 117 -7.26 28.38 -15.24
C GLU A 117 -7.42 27.10 -14.40
N ARG A 118 -8.13 27.23 -13.27
CA ARG A 118 -8.53 26.07 -12.46
C ARG A 118 -9.70 25.36 -13.11
N LYS A 119 -9.50 24.07 -13.40
CA LYS A 119 -10.50 23.18 -14.00
C LYS A 119 -10.79 22.01 -13.08
N SER A 120 -11.84 21.26 -13.39
CA SER A 120 -12.14 20.00 -12.69
C SER A 120 -12.60 18.93 -13.67
N ILE A 121 -12.35 17.69 -13.29
CA ILE A 121 -13.04 16.51 -13.80
C ILE A 121 -13.90 15.94 -12.66
N ILE A 122 -14.97 15.23 -12.97
CA ILE A 122 -15.72 14.49 -11.98
C ILE A 122 -15.24 13.04 -12.00
N GLY A 123 -14.98 12.47 -10.83
CA GLY A 123 -14.66 11.07 -10.64
C GLY A 123 -15.49 10.45 -9.53
N THR A 124 -15.34 9.13 -9.36
CA THR A 124 -16.00 8.35 -8.31
C THR A 124 -14.98 7.56 -7.50
N GLN A 125 -15.26 7.39 -6.19
CA GLN A 125 -14.59 6.44 -5.31
C GLN A 125 -15.62 5.84 -4.37
N PHE A 126 -15.95 4.57 -4.56
CA PHE A 126 -17.03 3.93 -3.80
C PHE A 126 -16.55 2.85 -2.82
N GLU A 127 -15.35 2.34 -2.95
CA GLU A 127 -14.76 1.50 -1.91
C GLU A 127 -14.40 2.37 -0.68
N THR A 128 -14.75 1.96 0.53
CA THR A 128 -15.29 0.62 0.92
C THR A 128 -16.82 0.53 0.84
N ASN A 129 -17.54 1.56 1.29
CA ASN A 129 -19.00 1.61 1.45
C ASN A 129 -19.56 3.00 1.09
N PHE A 130 -18.96 3.66 0.09
CA PHE A 130 -19.32 5.01 -0.34
C PHE A 130 -20.28 5.03 -1.55
N ALA A 131 -20.66 3.87 -2.13
CA ALA A 131 -21.71 3.82 -3.13
C ALA A 131 -23.04 4.35 -2.57
N ARG A 132 -23.31 4.13 -1.29
CA ARG A 132 -24.47 4.67 -0.56
C ARG A 132 -24.54 6.18 -0.46
N GLN A 133 -23.44 6.91 -0.72
CA GLN A 133 -23.41 8.36 -0.83
C GLN A 133 -23.81 8.86 -2.23
N ALA A 134 -23.77 7.98 -3.22
CA ALA A 134 -24.08 8.28 -4.61
C ALA A 134 -25.49 7.83 -5.00
N PHE A 135 -25.92 6.67 -4.50
CA PHE A 135 -27.24 6.09 -4.78
C PHE A 135 -27.67 5.09 -3.70
N PRO A 136 -28.96 4.99 -3.38
CA PRO A 136 -29.48 3.98 -2.46
C PRO A 136 -29.20 2.57 -2.98
N SER A 137 -28.62 1.70 -2.14
CA SER A 137 -28.21 0.35 -2.55
C SER A 137 -28.09 -0.61 -1.37
N VAL A 138 -28.03 -1.90 -1.63
CA VAL A 138 -27.48 -2.86 -0.66
C VAL A 138 -25.97 -2.85 -0.87
N ASP A 139 -25.30 -1.97 -0.14
CA ASP A 139 -23.89 -1.63 -0.29
C ASP A 139 -23.01 -2.59 0.54
N GLU A 140 -23.01 -3.85 0.10
CA GLU A 140 -22.29 -4.97 0.70
C GLU A 140 -21.58 -5.78 -0.40
N PRO A 141 -20.35 -6.27 -0.20
CA PRO A 141 -19.59 -7.00 -1.23
C PRO A 141 -20.35 -8.21 -1.79
N GLU A 142 -21.09 -8.90 -0.94
CA GLU A 142 -21.89 -10.08 -1.32
C GLU A 142 -23.12 -9.73 -2.19
N ALA A 143 -23.60 -8.50 -2.12
CA ALA A 143 -24.81 -8.06 -2.83
C ALA A 143 -24.55 -7.73 -4.30
N LYS A 144 -23.89 -8.64 -5.02
CA LYS A 144 -23.59 -8.46 -6.45
C LYS A 144 -24.87 -8.38 -7.30
N ALA A 145 -24.89 -7.40 -8.20
CA ALA A 145 -25.95 -7.16 -9.17
C ALA A 145 -25.38 -6.70 -10.51
N THR A 146 -26.23 -6.59 -11.54
CA THR A 146 -25.90 -5.85 -12.76
C THR A 146 -26.35 -4.39 -12.64
N PHE A 147 -25.72 -3.49 -13.39
CA PHE A 147 -26.03 -2.06 -13.37
C PHE A 147 -26.20 -1.53 -14.79
N THR A 148 -27.22 -0.71 -15.01
CA THR A 148 -27.30 0.19 -16.14
C THR A 148 -27.15 1.62 -15.65
N LEU A 149 -26.31 2.41 -16.33
CA LEU A 149 -26.06 3.81 -16.00
C LEU A 149 -26.61 4.72 -17.11
N ALA A 150 -27.41 5.71 -16.71
CA ALA A 150 -27.79 6.86 -17.52
C ALA A 150 -27.29 8.14 -16.79
N LEU A 151 -26.28 8.79 -17.34
CA LEU A 151 -25.62 9.94 -16.74
C LEU A 151 -25.95 11.20 -17.52
N SER A 152 -26.41 12.24 -16.84
CA SER A 152 -26.52 13.61 -17.38
C SER A 152 -25.77 14.59 -16.49
N PHE A 153 -25.28 15.66 -17.08
CA PHE A 153 -24.55 16.72 -16.38
C PHE A 153 -24.51 18.00 -17.20
N ASP A 154 -24.02 19.07 -16.62
CA ASP A 154 -23.79 20.38 -17.29
C ASP A 154 -22.58 20.30 -18.25
N GLU A 155 -22.74 19.52 -19.32
CA GLU A 155 -21.71 19.16 -20.29
C GLU A 155 -21.10 20.38 -20.99
N GLU A 156 -19.76 20.42 -21.02
CA GLU A 156 -18.99 21.40 -21.83
C GLU A 156 -18.50 20.73 -23.12
N PRO A 157 -18.36 21.52 -24.23
CA PRO A 157 -17.94 20.94 -25.49
C PRO A 157 -16.56 20.29 -25.45
N GLY A 158 -16.48 19.02 -25.81
CA GLY A 158 -15.24 18.26 -25.92
C GLY A 158 -14.86 17.48 -24.66
N GLU A 159 -15.72 17.43 -23.66
CA GLU A 159 -15.55 16.54 -22.53
C GLU A 159 -15.68 15.07 -22.94
N THR A 160 -14.96 14.22 -22.27
CA THR A 160 -14.99 12.75 -22.43
C THR A 160 -15.74 12.18 -21.25
N VAL A 161 -16.60 11.17 -21.50
CA VAL A 161 -17.35 10.46 -20.49
C VAL A 161 -16.90 9.00 -20.45
N LEU A 162 -16.61 8.50 -19.27
CA LEU A 162 -16.13 7.13 -19.03
C LEU A 162 -17.03 6.44 -18.02
N GLY A 163 -17.21 5.13 -18.16
CA GLY A 163 -17.93 4.27 -17.20
C GLY A 163 -17.34 2.87 -17.17
N ASN A 164 -17.87 2.02 -16.29
CA ASN A 164 -17.50 0.60 -16.22
C ASN A 164 -17.66 -0.13 -17.56
N MET A 165 -18.65 0.28 -18.35
CA MET A 165 -18.96 -0.33 -19.65
C MET A 165 -18.94 0.73 -20.76
N PRO A 166 -18.88 0.35 -22.04
CA PRO A 166 -18.90 1.28 -23.15
C PRO A 166 -20.18 2.13 -23.18
N GLU A 167 -20.03 3.41 -23.57
CA GLU A 167 -21.17 4.25 -23.93
C GLU A 167 -21.85 3.69 -25.20
N VAL A 168 -23.17 3.54 -25.18
CA VAL A 168 -23.93 3.00 -26.32
C VAL A 168 -24.64 4.10 -27.12
N LYS A 169 -25.06 5.18 -26.45
CA LYS A 169 -25.71 6.34 -27.08
C LYS A 169 -25.73 7.56 -26.19
N VAL A 170 -25.84 8.72 -26.82
CA VAL A 170 -26.21 9.97 -26.16
C VAL A 170 -27.57 10.41 -26.72
N GLU A 171 -28.53 10.68 -25.85
CA GLU A 171 -29.88 11.12 -26.25
C GLU A 171 -30.36 12.23 -25.34
N ALA A 172 -30.64 13.40 -25.89
CA ALA A 172 -31.07 14.59 -25.16
C ALA A 172 -30.13 15.01 -24.02
N GLY A 173 -28.80 14.85 -24.19
CA GLY A 173 -27.79 15.18 -23.18
C GLY A 173 -27.64 14.11 -22.08
N VAL A 174 -28.24 12.95 -22.27
CA VAL A 174 -28.08 11.80 -21.37
C VAL A 174 -27.19 10.76 -22.04
N HIS A 175 -26.12 10.37 -21.36
CA HIS A 175 -25.17 9.32 -21.75
C HIS A 175 -25.64 7.97 -21.21
N TYR A 176 -25.84 7.00 -22.09
CA TYR A 176 -26.29 5.65 -21.74
C TYR A 176 -25.17 4.64 -21.97
N PHE A 177 -24.91 3.79 -20.96
CA PHE A 177 -23.88 2.77 -21.00
C PHE A 177 -24.47 1.36 -21.15
N GLU A 178 -23.68 0.43 -21.67
CA GLU A 178 -24.06 -1.00 -21.66
C GLU A 178 -24.27 -1.48 -20.22
N GLU A 179 -25.11 -2.50 -20.06
CA GLU A 179 -25.29 -3.19 -18.77
C GLU A 179 -23.98 -3.85 -18.33
N THR A 180 -23.61 -3.68 -17.06
CA THR A 180 -22.40 -4.27 -16.48
C THR A 180 -22.52 -5.79 -16.38
N ARG A 181 -21.40 -6.48 -16.18
CA ARG A 181 -21.41 -7.81 -15.61
C ARG A 181 -21.87 -7.72 -14.16
N ARG A 182 -22.26 -8.89 -13.59
CA ARG A 182 -22.64 -8.95 -12.17
C ARG A 182 -21.44 -8.66 -11.29
N MET A 183 -21.50 -7.56 -10.51
CA MET A 183 -20.42 -7.03 -9.67
C MET A 183 -20.96 -6.40 -8.38
N SER A 184 -20.08 -6.11 -7.45
CA SER A 184 -20.38 -5.42 -6.20
C SER A 184 -20.59 -3.91 -6.42
N THR A 185 -21.33 -3.25 -5.54
CA THR A 185 -21.64 -1.81 -5.61
C THR A 185 -20.39 -0.93 -5.58
N TYR A 186 -19.38 -1.30 -4.78
CA TYR A 186 -18.16 -0.53 -4.61
C TYR A 186 -17.32 -0.41 -5.90
N LEU A 187 -17.54 -1.30 -6.88
CA LEU A 187 -16.86 -1.29 -8.18
C LEU A 187 -17.55 -0.42 -9.24
N VAL A 188 -18.72 0.15 -8.95
CA VAL A 188 -19.41 1.05 -9.87
C VAL A 188 -18.56 2.33 -10.01
N ALA A 189 -18.31 2.74 -11.26
CA ALA A 189 -17.49 3.92 -11.53
C ALA A 189 -17.91 4.64 -12.79
N PHE A 190 -17.75 5.96 -12.77
CA PHE A 190 -17.81 6.81 -13.94
C PHE A 190 -16.95 8.05 -13.73
N ALA A 191 -16.54 8.67 -14.82
CA ALA A 191 -15.81 9.92 -14.79
C ALA A 191 -16.12 10.75 -16.04
N PHE A 192 -16.04 12.07 -15.92
CA PHE A 192 -16.16 12.94 -17.08
C PHE A 192 -15.39 14.25 -16.92
N GLY A 193 -14.98 14.84 -18.04
CA GLY A 193 -14.28 16.10 -18.10
C GLY A 193 -13.39 16.25 -19.33
N ASP A 194 -12.55 17.29 -19.33
CA ASP A 194 -11.65 17.61 -20.44
C ASP A 194 -10.41 16.71 -20.43
N LEU A 195 -10.54 15.49 -20.97
CA LEU A 195 -9.51 14.45 -20.96
C LEU A 195 -8.81 14.31 -22.30
N GLN A 196 -7.58 13.79 -22.27
CA GLN A 196 -6.84 13.23 -23.40
C GLN A 196 -6.64 11.74 -23.19
N ALA A 197 -6.38 10.99 -24.27
CA ALA A 197 -6.21 9.54 -24.18
C ALA A 197 -5.23 8.99 -25.19
N LYS A 198 -4.62 7.86 -24.82
CA LYS A 198 -4.00 6.91 -25.77
C LYS A 198 -4.66 5.54 -25.63
N ARG A 199 -4.77 4.82 -26.75
CA ARG A 199 -5.47 3.52 -26.79
C ARG A 199 -4.68 2.49 -27.59
N THR A 200 -4.85 1.23 -27.21
CA THR A 200 -4.32 0.05 -27.89
C THR A 200 -5.29 -1.13 -27.73
N LYS A 201 -4.91 -2.31 -28.22
CA LYS A 201 -5.68 -3.54 -28.00
C LYS A 201 -4.75 -4.67 -27.58
N THR A 202 -5.24 -5.52 -26.70
CA THR A 202 -4.59 -6.80 -26.39
C THR A 202 -4.72 -7.77 -27.58
N THR A 203 -3.96 -8.85 -27.54
CA THR A 203 -4.07 -9.95 -28.53
C THR A 203 -5.43 -10.66 -28.46
N SER A 204 -6.08 -10.68 -27.29
CA SER A 204 -7.44 -11.20 -27.10
C SER A 204 -8.53 -10.25 -27.59
N GLY A 205 -8.19 -8.98 -27.92
CA GLY A 205 -9.10 -7.99 -28.48
C GLY A 205 -9.68 -7.00 -27.46
N VAL A 206 -9.27 -7.05 -26.19
CA VAL A 206 -9.63 -6.07 -25.17
C VAL A 206 -9.04 -4.70 -25.54
N GLU A 207 -9.87 -3.67 -25.55
CA GLU A 207 -9.42 -2.30 -25.78
C GLU A 207 -8.84 -1.71 -24.48
N VAL A 208 -7.58 -1.31 -24.50
CA VAL A 208 -6.90 -0.68 -23.37
C VAL A 208 -6.74 0.81 -23.64
N GLY A 209 -7.15 1.66 -22.71
CA GLY A 209 -7.00 3.11 -22.83
C GLY A 209 -6.40 3.71 -21.57
N VAL A 210 -5.50 4.68 -21.72
CA VAL A 210 -4.98 5.49 -20.62
C VAL A 210 -5.43 6.92 -20.83
N PHE A 211 -5.98 7.52 -19.77
CA PHE A 211 -6.60 8.84 -19.79
C PHE A 211 -5.95 9.74 -18.73
N SER A 212 -5.78 10.99 -19.06
CA SER A 212 -5.35 12.06 -18.14
C SER A 212 -5.98 13.39 -18.51
N THR A 213 -5.86 14.38 -17.62
CA THR A 213 -6.15 15.77 -17.97
C THR A 213 -5.17 16.30 -19.03
N LYS A 214 -5.53 17.37 -19.71
CA LYS A 214 -4.66 18.03 -20.70
C LYS A 214 -3.55 18.90 -20.07
N ALA A 215 -3.42 18.91 -18.75
CA ALA A 215 -2.27 19.50 -18.06
C ALA A 215 -0.97 18.70 -18.32
N HIS A 216 -1.08 17.44 -18.66
CA HIS A 216 0.02 16.52 -18.93
C HIS A 216 0.32 16.39 -20.43
N GLN A 217 1.53 15.91 -20.74
CA GLN A 217 1.91 15.66 -22.13
C GLN A 217 1.40 14.28 -22.57
N PRO A 218 0.94 14.11 -23.83
CA PRO A 218 0.48 12.80 -24.31
C PRO A 218 1.52 11.68 -24.20
N ALA A 219 2.82 12.00 -24.23
CA ALA A 219 3.89 11.01 -24.10
C ALA A 219 3.92 10.35 -22.70
N GLU A 220 3.47 11.02 -21.66
CA GLU A 220 3.43 10.49 -20.30
C GLU A 220 2.48 9.29 -20.13
N LEU A 221 1.58 9.05 -21.12
CA LEU A 221 0.63 7.95 -21.11
C LEU A 221 1.20 6.65 -21.75
N ASP A 222 2.32 6.73 -22.44
CA ASP A 222 2.84 5.59 -23.23
C ASP A 222 3.27 4.41 -22.36
N PHE A 223 3.97 4.69 -21.27
CA PHE A 223 4.46 3.68 -20.35
C PHE A 223 3.31 2.89 -19.72
N ALA A 224 2.33 3.59 -19.17
CA ALA A 224 1.16 2.97 -18.56
C ALA A 224 0.34 2.14 -19.56
N LEU A 225 0.22 2.62 -20.81
CA LEU A 225 -0.50 1.91 -21.88
C LEU A 225 0.17 0.58 -22.23
N ASP A 226 1.51 0.56 -22.31
CA ASP A 226 2.27 -0.66 -22.59
C ASP A 226 2.16 -1.66 -21.41
N ILE A 227 2.41 -1.21 -20.18
CA ILE A 227 2.32 -2.06 -18.99
C ILE A 227 0.91 -2.62 -18.81
N ALA A 228 -0.14 -1.79 -18.93
CA ALA A 228 -1.53 -2.25 -18.76
C ALA A 228 -1.91 -3.33 -19.78
N LYS A 229 -1.57 -3.10 -21.06
CA LYS A 229 -1.81 -4.10 -22.12
C LYS A 229 -1.13 -5.42 -21.81
N ARG A 230 0.18 -5.38 -21.52
CA ARG A 230 0.98 -6.58 -21.28
C ARG A 230 0.57 -7.31 -20.00
N SER A 231 0.15 -6.59 -18.98
CA SER A 231 -0.36 -7.17 -17.72
C SER A 231 -1.65 -7.95 -17.94
N ILE A 232 -2.61 -7.42 -18.70
CA ILE A 232 -3.86 -8.15 -19.04
C ILE A 232 -3.51 -9.42 -19.82
N GLU A 233 -2.65 -9.34 -20.84
CA GLU A 233 -2.21 -10.50 -21.65
C GLU A 233 -1.52 -11.56 -20.78
N PHE A 234 -0.69 -11.13 -19.82
CA PHE A 234 -0.05 -12.01 -18.84
C PHE A 234 -1.05 -12.71 -17.94
N TYR A 235 -2.01 -11.99 -17.36
CA TYR A 235 -3.00 -12.56 -16.45
C TYR A 235 -3.96 -13.51 -17.14
N GLU A 236 -4.39 -13.23 -18.37
CA GLU A 236 -5.20 -14.15 -19.16
C GLU A 236 -4.48 -15.50 -19.36
N ASP A 237 -3.15 -15.47 -19.64
CA ASP A 237 -2.35 -16.70 -19.74
C ASP A 237 -2.12 -17.34 -18.36
N TYR A 238 -1.74 -16.57 -17.36
CA TYR A 238 -1.39 -17.11 -16.04
C TYR A 238 -2.58 -17.79 -15.38
N TYR A 239 -3.76 -17.16 -15.38
CA TYR A 239 -4.98 -17.68 -14.78
C TYR A 239 -5.74 -18.64 -15.72
N GLN A 240 -5.39 -18.71 -16.98
CA GLN A 240 -6.14 -19.46 -18.01
C GLN A 240 -7.64 -19.10 -17.99
N THR A 241 -7.95 -17.84 -17.75
CA THR A 241 -9.29 -17.25 -17.62
C THR A 241 -9.29 -15.92 -18.36
N PRO A 242 -10.12 -15.76 -19.43
CA PRO A 242 -10.14 -14.53 -20.21
C PRO A 242 -10.54 -13.31 -19.37
N TYR A 243 -10.04 -12.13 -19.74
CA TYR A 243 -10.55 -10.86 -19.22
C TYR A 243 -12.02 -10.69 -19.64
N PRO A 244 -12.95 -10.43 -18.70
CA PRO A 244 -14.38 -10.60 -18.99
C PRO A 244 -15.04 -9.38 -19.61
N LEU A 245 -14.38 -8.23 -19.73
CA LEU A 245 -14.95 -6.99 -20.27
C LEU A 245 -14.36 -6.65 -21.65
N PRO A 246 -15.07 -5.85 -22.47
CA PRO A 246 -14.58 -5.47 -23.80
C PRO A 246 -13.44 -4.46 -23.78
N HIS A 247 -13.25 -3.75 -22.64
CA HIS A 247 -12.24 -2.72 -22.47
C HIS A 247 -11.69 -2.68 -21.04
N SER A 248 -10.59 -1.98 -20.87
CA SER A 248 -9.98 -1.62 -19.59
C SER A 248 -9.44 -0.20 -19.70
N TRP A 249 -10.10 0.73 -19.03
CA TRP A 249 -9.71 2.14 -18.95
C TRP A 249 -8.86 2.39 -17.71
N GLN A 250 -7.76 3.13 -17.86
CA GLN A 250 -6.85 3.54 -16.79
C GLN A 250 -6.91 5.06 -16.73
N LEU A 251 -7.46 5.63 -15.68
CA LEU A 251 -7.68 7.07 -15.53
C LEU A 251 -6.80 7.67 -14.43
N ALA A 252 -5.96 8.64 -14.79
CA ALA A 252 -5.23 9.47 -13.82
C ALA A 252 -6.15 10.57 -13.28
N LEU A 253 -6.32 10.61 -11.97
CA LEU A 253 -7.08 11.63 -11.25
C LEU A 253 -6.12 12.60 -10.55
N PRO A 254 -6.27 13.92 -10.75
CA PRO A 254 -5.48 14.95 -10.07
C PRO A 254 -5.61 14.91 -8.55
N ASP A 255 -6.83 14.69 -8.03
CA ASP A 255 -7.13 14.51 -6.62
C ASP A 255 -7.70 13.10 -6.42
N PHE A 256 -6.99 12.28 -5.65
CA PHE A 256 -7.37 10.91 -5.34
C PHE A 256 -6.73 10.47 -4.01
N SER A 257 -7.51 9.99 -3.08
CA SER A 257 -7.05 9.69 -1.71
C SER A 257 -6.20 8.42 -1.64
N ALA A 258 -6.64 7.35 -2.28
CA ALA A 258 -5.91 6.09 -2.38
C ALA A 258 -4.74 6.18 -3.39
N GLY A 259 -3.98 5.14 -3.55
CA GLY A 259 -2.97 4.99 -4.61
C GLY A 259 -3.62 4.77 -5.97
N ALA A 260 -4.50 3.77 -6.02
CA ALA A 260 -5.33 3.40 -7.16
C ALA A 260 -6.60 2.68 -6.68
N MET A 261 -7.48 2.30 -7.61
CA MET A 261 -8.74 1.60 -7.34
C MET A 261 -9.15 0.78 -8.57
N GLU A 262 -9.46 -0.47 -8.33
CA GLU A 262 -9.73 -1.52 -9.32
C GLU A 262 -11.09 -1.44 -10.04
N ASN A 263 -11.86 -0.38 -9.93
CA ASN A 263 -13.22 -0.30 -10.53
C ASN A 263 -13.32 -1.02 -11.86
N TRP A 264 -14.19 -2.02 -11.97
CA TRP A 264 -14.18 -2.97 -13.08
C TRP A 264 -14.39 -2.28 -14.43
N GLY A 265 -13.36 -2.29 -15.26
CA GLY A 265 -13.34 -1.65 -16.59
C GLY A 265 -12.94 -0.16 -16.58
N LEU A 266 -12.91 0.51 -15.44
CA LEU A 266 -12.48 1.91 -15.28
C LEU A 266 -11.62 2.07 -14.03
N VAL A 267 -10.39 1.62 -14.10
CA VAL A 267 -9.41 1.72 -13.00
C VAL A 267 -8.98 3.16 -12.85
N THR A 268 -8.98 3.65 -11.61
CA THR A 268 -8.58 5.03 -11.29
C THR A 268 -7.27 5.06 -10.51
N TYR A 269 -6.46 6.07 -10.75
CA TYR A 269 -5.12 6.19 -10.18
C TYR A 269 -4.84 7.61 -9.73
N ARG A 270 -4.05 7.76 -8.68
CA ARG A 270 -3.32 9.01 -8.47
C ARG A 270 -2.36 9.25 -9.64
N GLU A 271 -2.23 10.47 -10.13
CA GLU A 271 -1.36 10.80 -11.28
C GLU A 271 0.06 10.23 -11.16
N VAL A 272 0.65 10.26 -9.94
CA VAL A 272 2.00 9.73 -9.66
C VAL A 272 2.14 8.22 -9.87
N TYR A 273 1.04 7.47 -9.86
CA TYR A 273 1.02 6.02 -10.07
C TYR A 273 0.55 5.59 -11.47
N LEU A 274 0.37 6.54 -12.38
CA LEU A 274 0.01 6.23 -13.77
C LEU A 274 0.90 6.96 -14.80
N LEU A 275 1.26 8.22 -14.54
CA LEU A 275 1.92 9.08 -15.52
C LEU A 275 3.44 9.00 -15.37
N VAL A 276 4.13 8.71 -16.49
CA VAL A 276 5.58 8.55 -16.53
C VAL A 276 6.16 9.37 -17.68
N ASP A 277 6.99 10.35 -17.34
CA ASP A 277 7.92 10.94 -18.29
C ASP A 277 9.19 10.09 -18.32
N SER A 278 9.47 9.46 -19.45
CA SER A 278 10.60 8.51 -19.61
C SER A 278 11.98 9.14 -19.37
N GLU A 279 12.11 10.48 -19.46
CA GLU A 279 13.37 11.21 -19.27
C GLU A 279 13.53 11.75 -17.84
N SER A 280 12.42 12.10 -17.17
CA SER A 280 12.44 12.79 -15.88
C SER A 280 11.93 11.97 -14.70
N THR A 281 11.26 10.82 -14.92
CA THR A 281 10.79 9.94 -13.84
C THR A 281 11.86 8.94 -13.45
N PRO A 282 12.28 8.86 -12.16
CA PRO A 282 13.28 7.88 -11.69
C PRO A 282 12.86 6.43 -11.95
N LEU A 283 13.83 5.54 -12.12
CA LEU A 283 13.56 4.11 -12.33
C LEU A 283 12.73 3.49 -11.20
N SER A 284 13.01 3.85 -9.95
CA SER A 284 12.24 3.37 -8.79
C SER A 284 10.76 3.75 -8.87
N MET A 285 10.44 4.96 -9.36
CA MET A 285 9.06 5.38 -9.57
C MET A 285 8.42 4.69 -10.77
N GLN A 286 9.17 4.45 -11.86
CA GLN A 286 8.68 3.65 -12.99
C GLN A 286 8.31 2.23 -12.56
N GLN A 287 9.15 1.61 -11.72
CA GLN A 287 8.84 0.30 -11.12
C GLN A 287 7.57 0.37 -10.27
N GLY A 288 7.43 1.40 -9.43
CA GLY A 288 6.22 1.62 -8.63
C GLY A 288 4.95 1.81 -9.48
N VAL A 289 5.03 2.57 -10.57
CA VAL A 289 3.89 2.72 -11.52
C VAL A 289 3.53 1.38 -12.14
N ALA A 290 4.53 0.60 -12.58
CA ALA A 290 4.28 -0.69 -13.21
C ALA A 290 3.67 -1.72 -12.23
N THR A 291 4.16 -1.77 -10.97
CA THR A 291 3.58 -2.67 -9.96
C THR A 291 2.17 -2.27 -9.60
N VAL A 292 1.87 -0.97 -9.40
CA VAL A 292 0.51 -0.50 -9.11
C VAL A 292 -0.44 -0.83 -10.28
N ILE A 293 -0.05 -0.59 -11.54
CA ILE A 293 -0.89 -0.97 -12.69
C ILE A 293 -1.14 -2.48 -12.72
N ALA A 294 -0.12 -3.30 -12.45
CA ALA A 294 -0.26 -4.74 -12.42
C ALA A 294 -1.13 -5.20 -11.24
N HIS A 295 -1.06 -4.52 -10.08
CA HIS A 295 -1.91 -4.72 -8.91
C HIS A 295 -3.39 -4.54 -9.27
N GLU A 296 -3.75 -3.37 -9.78
CA GLU A 296 -5.14 -3.04 -10.16
C GLU A 296 -5.70 -3.98 -11.24
N LEU A 297 -4.84 -4.41 -12.15
CA LEU A 297 -5.25 -5.36 -13.17
C LEU A 297 -5.34 -6.80 -12.66
N ALA A 298 -4.63 -7.19 -11.60
CA ALA A 298 -4.84 -8.47 -10.93
C ALA A 298 -6.20 -8.54 -10.25
N HIS A 299 -6.65 -7.43 -9.65
CA HIS A 299 -7.98 -7.30 -9.06
C HIS A 299 -9.13 -7.58 -10.03
N GLN A 300 -8.94 -7.39 -11.33
CA GLN A 300 -9.99 -7.67 -12.32
C GLN A 300 -10.44 -9.16 -12.31
N TRP A 301 -9.63 -10.04 -11.67
CA TRP A 301 -9.99 -11.44 -11.36
C TRP A 301 -10.19 -11.65 -9.86
N PHE A 302 -9.26 -11.16 -9.01
CA PHE A 302 -9.30 -11.23 -7.54
C PHE A 302 -9.87 -9.95 -6.95
N GLY A 303 -11.18 -9.86 -6.78
CA GLY A 303 -11.93 -8.69 -6.33
C GLY A 303 -13.14 -8.45 -7.21
N ASP A 304 -12.98 -8.44 -8.53
CA ASP A 304 -14.03 -8.11 -9.47
C ASP A 304 -14.77 -9.35 -9.97
N LEU A 305 -14.07 -10.25 -10.66
CA LEU A 305 -14.66 -11.48 -11.17
C LEU A 305 -15.13 -12.38 -10.03
N VAL A 306 -14.30 -12.58 -9.03
CA VAL A 306 -14.62 -13.25 -7.76
C VAL A 306 -14.29 -12.29 -6.62
N THR A 307 -15.29 -11.91 -5.84
CA THR A 307 -15.18 -10.97 -4.72
C THR A 307 -15.28 -11.74 -3.39
N MET A 308 -14.60 -11.29 -2.35
CA MET A 308 -14.81 -11.80 -1.00
C MET A 308 -16.30 -11.73 -0.61
N GLN A 309 -16.75 -12.65 0.22
CA GLN A 309 -18.14 -12.66 0.70
C GLN A 309 -18.38 -11.50 1.68
N TRP A 310 -17.40 -11.24 2.54
CA TRP A 310 -17.41 -10.14 3.49
C TRP A 310 -16.01 -9.59 3.68
N TRP A 311 -15.88 -8.44 4.28
CA TRP A 311 -14.65 -7.70 4.50
C TRP A 311 -13.60 -8.43 5.37
N ASP A 312 -14.00 -9.43 6.16
CA ASP A 312 -13.06 -10.28 6.92
C ASP A 312 -12.10 -11.09 6.02
N ASP A 313 -12.48 -11.35 4.78
CA ASP A 313 -11.66 -11.97 3.74
C ASP A 313 -11.09 -10.96 2.71
N LEU A 314 -10.91 -9.67 3.08
CA LEU A 314 -10.32 -8.64 2.20
C LEU A 314 -8.97 -9.07 1.60
N TRP A 315 -8.22 -9.89 2.30
CA TRP A 315 -6.97 -10.46 1.83
C TRP A 315 -7.10 -11.29 0.54
N LEU A 316 -8.27 -11.86 0.23
CA LEU A 316 -8.54 -12.53 -1.05
C LEU A 316 -8.41 -11.58 -2.25
N ASN A 317 -8.68 -10.30 -2.04
CA ASN A 317 -8.47 -9.26 -3.04
C ASN A 317 -7.02 -8.74 -2.93
N GLU A 318 -6.68 -8.09 -1.83
CA GLU A 318 -5.49 -7.29 -1.67
C GLU A 318 -4.18 -8.06 -1.61
N SER A 319 -4.15 -9.15 -0.80
CA SER A 319 -2.92 -9.96 -0.69
C SER A 319 -2.58 -10.66 -2.02
N PHE A 320 -3.62 -11.08 -2.77
CA PHE A 320 -3.40 -11.66 -4.09
C PHE A 320 -2.92 -10.64 -5.08
N ALA A 321 -3.54 -9.48 -5.17
CA ALA A 321 -3.10 -8.42 -6.07
C ALA A 321 -1.65 -8.00 -5.75
N ASN A 322 -1.32 -7.84 -4.46
CA ASN A 322 0.03 -7.47 -4.03
C ASN A 322 1.09 -8.58 -4.32
N MET A 323 0.74 -9.87 -4.31
CA MET A 323 1.65 -10.91 -4.80
C MET A 323 1.75 -10.89 -6.32
N MET A 324 0.61 -10.77 -7.00
CA MET A 324 0.55 -10.94 -8.45
C MET A 324 1.15 -9.78 -9.23
N GLU A 325 1.22 -8.57 -8.66
CA GLU A 325 1.95 -7.46 -9.26
C GLU A 325 3.44 -7.82 -9.46
N TYR A 326 4.07 -8.43 -8.45
CA TYR A 326 5.47 -8.88 -8.55
C TYR A 326 5.62 -10.06 -9.52
N VAL A 327 4.66 -11.00 -9.53
CA VAL A 327 4.68 -12.14 -10.48
C VAL A 327 4.58 -11.64 -11.92
N ALA A 328 3.72 -10.66 -12.18
CA ALA A 328 3.54 -10.10 -13.51
C ALA A 328 4.75 -9.28 -13.96
N ILE A 329 5.20 -8.34 -13.13
CA ILE A 329 6.31 -7.45 -13.51
C ILE A 329 7.63 -8.20 -13.64
N ASP A 330 7.88 -9.25 -12.82
CA ASP A 330 9.04 -10.14 -13.02
C ASP A 330 9.04 -10.82 -14.40
N ALA A 331 7.86 -11.21 -14.88
CA ALA A 331 7.71 -11.80 -16.21
C ALA A 331 7.80 -10.77 -17.36
N LEU A 332 7.29 -9.55 -17.13
CA LEU A 332 7.25 -8.48 -18.13
C LEU A 332 8.58 -7.72 -18.25
N GLU A 333 9.27 -7.51 -17.14
CA GLU A 333 10.51 -6.74 -17.02
C GLU A 333 11.57 -7.52 -16.22
N PRO A 334 12.06 -8.67 -16.74
CA PRO A 334 12.96 -9.57 -15.99
C PRO A 334 14.26 -8.91 -15.55
N ASP A 335 14.74 -7.91 -16.28
CA ASP A 335 15.98 -7.18 -15.96
C ASP A 335 15.81 -6.21 -14.77
N TRP A 336 14.59 -6.03 -14.27
CA TRP A 336 14.33 -5.18 -13.10
C TRP A 336 14.57 -5.88 -11.77
N HIS A 337 14.66 -7.21 -11.76
CA HIS A 337 14.80 -8.00 -10.54
C HIS A 337 13.76 -7.59 -9.46
N ILE A 338 12.50 -7.42 -9.87
CA ILE A 338 11.46 -6.80 -9.04
C ILE A 338 11.23 -7.54 -7.70
N TRP A 339 11.49 -8.86 -7.63
CA TRP A 339 11.45 -9.62 -6.39
C TRP A 339 12.46 -9.13 -5.34
N ASP A 340 13.53 -8.46 -5.75
CA ASP A 340 14.47 -7.84 -4.82
C ASP A 340 13.83 -6.63 -4.12
N SER A 341 12.97 -5.87 -4.83
CA SER A 341 12.15 -4.82 -4.21
C SER A 341 11.12 -5.38 -3.23
N PHE A 342 10.48 -6.52 -3.54
CA PHE A 342 9.64 -7.22 -2.57
C PHE A 342 10.39 -7.59 -1.28
N ARG A 343 11.64 -8.06 -1.41
CA ARG A 343 12.49 -8.44 -0.28
C ARG A 343 12.93 -7.25 0.57
N THR A 344 13.09 -6.08 -0.01
CA THR A 344 13.62 -4.89 0.68
C THR A 344 12.54 -3.89 1.10
N THR A 345 11.28 -4.05 0.64
CA THR A 345 10.14 -3.21 1.01
C THR A 345 9.05 -3.99 1.73
N GLU A 346 8.41 -4.96 1.08
CA GLU A 346 7.26 -5.69 1.63
C GLU A 346 7.62 -6.51 2.87
N ILE A 347 8.71 -7.27 2.78
CA ILE A 347 9.13 -8.15 3.89
C ILE A 347 9.50 -7.34 5.15
N PRO A 348 10.33 -6.29 5.10
CA PRO A 348 10.62 -5.48 6.28
C PRO A 348 9.38 -4.77 6.84
N MET A 349 8.50 -4.26 5.97
CA MET A 349 7.27 -3.61 6.39
C MET A 349 6.38 -4.56 7.18
N SER A 350 6.13 -5.75 6.64
CA SER A 350 5.31 -6.77 7.30
C SER A 350 5.92 -7.27 8.61
N LEU A 351 7.21 -7.64 8.63
CA LEU A 351 7.87 -8.15 9.83
C LEU A 351 7.93 -7.11 10.95
N SER A 352 8.15 -5.83 10.62
CA SER A 352 8.20 -4.76 11.64
C SER A 352 6.86 -4.55 12.33
N ARG A 353 5.78 -4.53 11.56
CA ARG A 353 4.43 -4.31 12.08
C ARG A 353 3.92 -5.53 12.85
N ASP A 354 4.11 -6.70 12.28
CA ASP A 354 3.62 -7.98 12.79
C ASP A 354 4.38 -8.46 14.06
N ALA A 355 5.51 -7.82 14.41
CA ALA A 355 6.25 -8.04 15.66
C ALA A 355 5.67 -7.29 16.87
N THR A 356 4.67 -6.42 16.67
CA THR A 356 4.08 -5.59 17.73
C THR A 356 2.92 -6.33 18.40
N ASP A 357 2.91 -6.38 19.75
CA ASP A 357 1.76 -6.94 20.47
C ASP A 357 0.50 -6.09 20.22
N GLY A 358 -0.64 -6.74 19.98
CA GLY A 358 -1.89 -6.09 19.61
C GLY A 358 -2.13 -5.96 18.09
N VAL A 359 -1.16 -6.38 17.24
CA VAL A 359 -1.37 -6.42 15.78
C VAL A 359 -2.53 -7.35 15.40
N GLN A 360 -3.23 -7.00 14.34
CA GLN A 360 -4.28 -7.86 13.79
C GLN A 360 -3.72 -9.06 13.01
N SER A 361 -4.53 -10.12 12.91
CA SER A 361 -4.31 -11.19 11.92
C SER A 361 -4.64 -10.70 10.50
N VAL A 362 -4.26 -11.44 9.48
CA VAL A 362 -4.62 -11.13 8.08
C VAL A 362 -6.13 -11.35 7.87
N HIS A 363 -6.65 -12.45 8.39
CA HIS A 363 -8.08 -12.72 8.47
C HIS A 363 -8.60 -12.24 9.82
N VAL A 364 -9.41 -11.19 9.85
CA VAL A 364 -9.89 -10.54 11.06
C VAL A 364 -11.38 -10.23 10.99
N ALA A 365 -12.12 -10.62 12.03
CA ALA A 365 -13.56 -10.39 12.08
C ALA A 365 -13.89 -8.90 12.10
N VAL A 366 -14.83 -8.47 11.26
CA VAL A 366 -15.36 -7.11 11.18
C VAL A 366 -16.67 -7.05 11.95
N ASN A 367 -16.70 -6.27 13.03
CA ASN A 367 -17.87 -6.17 13.91
C ASN A 367 -18.64 -4.85 13.71
N TYR A 368 -17.96 -3.82 13.19
CA TYR A 368 -18.54 -2.48 12.98
C TYR A 368 -18.14 -1.95 11.60
N PRO A 369 -18.99 -1.16 10.93
CA PRO A 369 -18.66 -0.56 9.63
C PRO A 369 -17.38 0.26 9.65
N GLU A 370 -17.10 0.99 10.74
CA GLU A 370 -15.94 1.86 10.91
C GLU A 370 -14.62 1.07 11.04
N GLU A 371 -14.69 -0.25 11.23
CA GLU A 371 -13.50 -1.11 11.24
C GLU A 371 -13.04 -1.46 9.81
N ILE A 372 -13.90 -1.34 8.79
CA ILE A 372 -13.58 -1.77 7.42
C ILE A 372 -12.37 -1.00 6.89
N ASP A 373 -12.36 0.33 6.98
CA ASP A 373 -11.26 1.16 6.48
C ASP A 373 -9.93 0.85 7.17
N THR A 374 -9.96 0.37 8.43
CA THR A 374 -8.76 0.01 9.18
C THR A 374 -8.16 -1.34 8.78
N LEU A 375 -8.85 -2.13 7.94
CA LEU A 375 -8.32 -3.37 7.39
C LEU A 375 -7.25 -3.12 6.32
N PHE A 376 -7.29 -1.98 5.65
CA PHE A 376 -6.34 -1.60 4.60
C PHE A 376 -4.96 -1.20 5.17
N ASP A 377 -4.47 -2.01 6.11
CA ASP A 377 -3.11 -1.90 6.65
C ASP A 377 -2.11 -2.45 5.64
N ALA A 378 -1.32 -1.58 5.04
CA ALA A 378 -0.30 -1.93 4.05
C ALA A 378 0.67 -3.03 4.53
N ALA A 379 0.95 -3.10 5.83
CA ALA A 379 1.87 -4.08 6.38
C ALA A 379 1.25 -5.47 6.58
N ILE A 380 -0.06 -5.56 6.86
CA ILE A 380 -0.71 -6.82 7.23
C ILE A 380 -1.52 -7.39 6.07
N VAL A 381 -2.59 -6.72 5.61
CA VAL A 381 -3.44 -7.29 4.55
C VAL A 381 -2.72 -7.31 3.20
N TYR A 382 -1.85 -6.33 2.92
CA TYR A 382 -1.04 -6.30 1.70
C TYR A 382 0.25 -7.11 1.87
N ALA A 383 1.25 -6.58 2.56
CA ALA A 383 2.61 -7.12 2.59
C ALA A 383 2.72 -8.50 3.26
N LYS A 384 2.17 -8.69 4.48
CA LYS A 384 2.18 -10.01 5.14
C LYS A 384 1.36 -11.00 4.33
N GLY A 385 0.14 -10.62 3.91
CA GLY A 385 -0.72 -11.48 3.11
C GLY A 385 -0.03 -11.95 1.83
N ALA A 386 0.56 -11.04 1.05
CA ALA A 386 1.33 -11.37 -0.14
C ALA A 386 2.54 -12.27 0.20
N ARG A 387 3.27 -11.98 1.29
CA ARG A 387 4.39 -12.79 1.76
C ARG A 387 3.98 -14.23 2.06
N LEU A 388 2.81 -14.44 2.67
CA LEU A 388 2.26 -15.77 2.96
C LEU A 388 1.86 -16.51 1.68
N LEU A 389 1.31 -15.80 0.69
CA LEU A 389 1.00 -16.38 -0.61
C LEU A 389 2.26 -16.74 -1.41
N VAL A 390 3.31 -15.92 -1.35
CA VAL A 390 4.64 -16.25 -1.91
C VAL A 390 5.23 -17.48 -1.24
N MET A 391 5.13 -17.58 0.09
CA MET A 391 5.55 -18.76 0.87
C MET A 391 4.78 -20.01 0.43
N LEU A 392 3.45 -19.92 0.25
CA LEU A 392 2.61 -21.01 -0.24
C LEU A 392 2.99 -21.40 -1.67
N ARG A 393 3.15 -20.41 -2.58
CA ARG A 393 3.60 -20.64 -3.97
C ARG A 393 4.92 -21.39 -4.02
N LYS A 394 5.88 -21.05 -3.13
CA LYS A 394 7.16 -21.75 -3.01
C LYS A 394 6.98 -23.19 -2.55
N LEU A 395 6.07 -23.45 -1.61
CA LEU A 395 5.82 -24.76 -1.04
C LEU A 395 5.14 -25.72 -2.03
N ILE A 396 4.05 -25.29 -2.69
CA ILE A 396 3.25 -26.14 -3.58
C ILE A 396 3.73 -26.12 -5.05
N GLY A 397 4.54 -25.12 -5.40
CA GLY A 397 5.03 -24.88 -6.77
C GLY A 397 4.06 -24.09 -7.65
N ASP A 398 4.61 -23.32 -8.59
CA ASP A 398 3.86 -22.40 -9.46
C ASP A 398 2.80 -23.13 -10.31
N ALA A 399 3.12 -24.31 -10.82
CA ALA A 399 2.18 -25.09 -11.65
C ALA A 399 0.92 -25.54 -10.87
N ALA A 400 1.07 -25.91 -9.59
CA ALA A 400 -0.05 -26.26 -8.72
C ALA A 400 -0.88 -25.00 -8.40
N LEU A 401 -0.22 -23.88 -8.08
CA LEU A 401 -0.89 -22.62 -7.84
C LEU A 401 -1.76 -22.22 -9.06
N ARG A 402 -1.18 -22.13 -10.26
CA ARG A 402 -1.91 -21.79 -11.49
C ARG A 402 -3.12 -22.71 -11.74
N LYS A 403 -2.96 -24.02 -11.51
CA LYS A 403 -4.03 -24.98 -11.70
C LYS A 403 -5.16 -24.78 -10.69
N GLY A 404 -4.84 -24.55 -9.42
CA GLY A 404 -5.83 -24.29 -8.37
C GLY A 404 -6.58 -22.99 -8.61
N LEU A 405 -5.87 -21.91 -9.02
CA LEU A 405 -6.47 -20.63 -9.35
C LEU A 405 -7.45 -20.73 -10.54
N LYS A 406 -7.07 -21.45 -11.59
CA LYS A 406 -7.99 -21.73 -12.71
C LYS A 406 -9.27 -22.41 -12.24
N ASN A 407 -9.19 -23.41 -11.39
CA ASN A 407 -10.35 -24.10 -10.83
C ASN A 407 -11.22 -23.15 -9.99
N TYR A 408 -10.57 -22.34 -9.13
CA TYR A 408 -11.23 -21.35 -8.29
C TYR A 408 -12.04 -20.34 -9.11
N PHE A 409 -11.45 -19.73 -10.15
CA PHE A 409 -12.19 -18.83 -11.05
C PHE A 409 -13.34 -19.53 -11.78
N ALA A 410 -13.10 -20.71 -12.34
CA ALA A 410 -14.14 -21.45 -13.06
C ALA A 410 -15.37 -21.75 -12.17
N LYS A 411 -15.17 -21.92 -10.85
CA LYS A 411 -16.24 -22.27 -9.90
C LYS A 411 -16.96 -21.04 -9.35
N HIS A 412 -16.22 -19.94 -9.09
CA HIS A 412 -16.73 -18.80 -8.35
C HIS A 412 -16.95 -17.52 -9.19
N GLN A 413 -16.63 -17.53 -10.50
CA GLN A 413 -16.75 -16.35 -11.37
C GLN A 413 -18.15 -15.70 -11.28
N TYR A 414 -18.16 -14.37 -11.23
CA TYR A 414 -19.34 -13.51 -11.05
C TYR A 414 -20.06 -13.71 -9.72
N GLY A 415 -19.43 -14.40 -8.78
CA GLY A 415 -19.94 -14.65 -7.43
C GLY A 415 -18.98 -14.18 -6.36
N ASN A 416 -19.19 -14.68 -5.16
CA ASN A 416 -18.40 -14.41 -3.99
C ASN A 416 -17.72 -15.69 -3.49
N ALA A 417 -16.64 -15.55 -2.74
CA ALA A 417 -15.92 -16.64 -2.12
C ALA A 417 -15.39 -16.27 -0.73
N GLN A 418 -15.08 -17.29 0.04
CA GLN A 418 -14.35 -17.20 1.31
C GLN A 418 -12.98 -17.85 1.16
N GLY A 419 -12.06 -17.57 2.10
CA GLY A 419 -10.73 -18.17 2.08
C GLY A 419 -10.74 -19.70 2.00
N ALA A 420 -11.71 -20.35 2.65
CA ALA A 420 -11.87 -21.80 2.60
C ALA A 420 -12.13 -22.35 1.18
N ASP A 421 -12.82 -21.59 0.33
CA ASP A 421 -13.08 -21.97 -1.07
C ASP A 421 -11.78 -22.02 -1.89
N LEU A 422 -10.90 -21.03 -1.69
CA LEU A 422 -9.61 -21.00 -2.35
C LEU A 422 -8.72 -22.15 -1.87
N TRP A 423 -8.65 -22.37 -0.55
CA TRP A 423 -7.82 -23.45 0.01
C TRP A 423 -8.29 -24.82 -0.44
N ALA A 424 -9.58 -25.02 -0.64
CA ALA A 424 -10.11 -26.26 -1.17
C ALA A 424 -9.62 -26.55 -2.60
N GLU A 425 -9.57 -25.52 -3.47
CA GLU A 425 -9.13 -25.70 -4.87
C GLU A 425 -7.59 -25.87 -4.95
N LEU A 426 -6.82 -25.18 -4.09
CA LEU A 426 -5.38 -25.34 -4.02
C LEU A 426 -5.00 -26.71 -3.40
N GLY A 427 -5.67 -27.11 -2.33
CA GLY A 427 -5.46 -28.44 -1.71
C GLY A 427 -5.80 -29.62 -2.62
N ALA A 428 -6.75 -29.44 -3.54
CA ALA A 428 -7.12 -30.48 -4.51
C ALA A 428 -6.04 -30.77 -5.57
N VAL A 429 -5.01 -29.91 -5.69
CA VAL A 429 -3.96 -30.03 -6.72
C VAL A 429 -2.56 -30.28 -6.16
N THR A 430 -2.44 -30.51 -4.84
CA THR A 430 -1.19 -30.77 -4.12
C THR A 430 -1.41 -31.83 -3.04
N ASP A 431 -0.32 -32.40 -2.51
CA ASP A 431 -0.35 -33.36 -1.41
C ASP A 431 -0.31 -32.68 -0.01
N TYR A 432 -0.13 -31.35 0.03
CA TYR A 432 -0.14 -30.59 1.27
C TYR A 432 -1.55 -30.28 1.77
N ASP A 433 -1.75 -30.32 3.08
CA ASP A 433 -2.95 -29.77 3.71
C ASP A 433 -2.86 -28.24 3.76
N VAL A 434 -3.15 -27.61 2.62
CA VAL A 434 -3.07 -26.16 2.46
C VAL A 434 -3.92 -25.42 3.47
N THR A 435 -5.13 -25.93 3.75
CA THR A 435 -6.05 -25.33 4.73
C THR A 435 -5.42 -25.30 6.11
N ALA A 436 -4.92 -26.43 6.61
CA ALA A 436 -4.32 -26.51 7.94
C ALA A 436 -3.05 -25.66 8.07
N ILE A 437 -2.24 -25.56 7.00
CA ILE A 437 -1.06 -24.69 6.98
C ILE A 437 -1.48 -23.23 7.04
N MET A 438 -2.33 -22.77 6.11
CA MET A 438 -2.66 -21.36 5.96
C MET A 438 -3.49 -20.81 7.12
N GLN A 439 -4.36 -21.60 7.74
CA GLN A 439 -5.07 -21.20 8.95
C GLN A 439 -4.15 -20.78 10.07
N THR A 440 -3.00 -21.45 10.26
CA THR A 440 -2.03 -21.06 11.31
C THR A 440 -1.39 -19.69 11.03
N TRP A 441 -1.38 -19.23 9.78
CA TRP A 441 -0.76 -17.97 9.36
C TRP A 441 -1.75 -16.82 9.24
N LEU A 442 -2.98 -17.11 8.77
CA LEU A 442 -3.98 -16.08 8.50
C LEU A 442 -4.81 -15.71 9.72
N ASP A 443 -5.19 -16.71 10.55
CA ASP A 443 -6.06 -16.53 11.71
C ASP A 443 -5.30 -16.11 12.98
N GLN A 444 -3.96 -16.11 12.94
CA GLN A 444 -3.12 -15.70 14.05
C GLN A 444 -2.28 -14.48 13.70
N PRO A 445 -2.26 -13.43 14.57
CA PRO A 445 -1.31 -12.33 14.44
C PRO A 445 0.10 -12.76 14.83
N GLY A 446 1.11 -12.05 14.32
CA GLY A 446 2.50 -12.32 14.59
C GLY A 446 3.09 -13.43 13.71
N TYR A 447 4.33 -13.77 14.01
CA TYR A 447 5.12 -14.78 13.30
C TYR A 447 6.18 -15.39 14.24
N PRO A 448 6.77 -16.55 13.89
CA PRO A 448 7.76 -17.18 14.76
C PRO A 448 9.18 -16.64 14.57
N VAL A 449 9.96 -16.63 15.65
CA VAL A 449 11.42 -16.73 15.58
C VAL A 449 11.82 -18.21 15.66
N LEU A 450 12.74 -18.60 14.78
CA LEU A 450 13.34 -19.93 14.79
C LEU A 450 14.68 -19.87 15.52
N SER A 451 14.77 -20.42 16.71
CA SER A 451 16.04 -20.60 17.43
C SER A 451 16.72 -21.89 16.95
N VAL A 452 17.91 -21.77 16.37
CA VAL A 452 18.67 -22.85 15.74
C VAL A 452 20.00 -23.05 16.43
N GLY A 453 20.26 -24.23 16.96
CA GLY A 453 21.50 -24.52 17.67
C GLY A 453 21.87 -25.99 17.70
N GLU A 454 23.08 -26.26 18.21
CA GLU A 454 23.56 -27.63 18.46
C GLU A 454 23.48 -28.00 19.95
N GLU A 455 22.79 -29.07 20.28
CA GLU A 455 22.68 -29.63 21.63
C GLU A 455 23.02 -31.11 21.60
N ALA A 456 24.06 -31.53 22.31
CA ALA A 456 24.47 -32.95 22.43
C ALA A 456 24.56 -33.69 21.06
N ASN A 457 25.17 -33.07 20.06
CA ASN A 457 25.28 -33.57 18.69
C ASN A 457 23.94 -33.75 17.97
N GLN A 458 22.94 -32.97 18.38
CA GLN A 458 21.67 -32.86 17.69
C GLN A 458 21.53 -31.41 17.16
N LEU A 459 21.05 -31.26 15.95
CA LEU A 459 20.54 -29.98 15.50
C LEU A 459 19.15 -29.78 16.09
N VAL A 460 18.98 -28.69 16.80
CA VAL A 460 17.70 -28.35 17.46
C VAL A 460 17.15 -27.06 16.85
N ILE A 461 15.89 -27.11 16.40
CA ILE A 461 15.15 -25.97 15.88
C ILE A 461 13.92 -25.79 16.76
N ARG A 462 13.75 -24.59 17.34
CA ARG A 462 12.58 -24.25 18.15
C ARG A 462 11.86 -23.07 17.54
N GLN A 463 10.53 -23.07 17.59
CA GLN A 463 9.73 -21.90 17.27
C GLN A 463 9.07 -21.32 18.53
N GLU A 464 9.02 -20.01 18.59
CA GLU A 464 8.23 -19.22 19.53
C GLU A 464 7.80 -17.93 18.83
N GLN A 465 6.72 -17.27 19.28
CA GLN A 465 6.30 -16.02 18.66
C GLN A 465 7.37 -14.94 18.85
N PHE A 466 7.65 -14.19 17.79
CA PHE A 466 8.59 -13.09 17.81
C PHE A 466 7.89 -11.79 18.21
N PHE A 467 8.53 -11.03 19.10
CA PHE A 467 8.02 -9.72 19.53
C PHE A 467 9.13 -8.68 19.61
N ILE A 468 8.77 -7.43 19.35
CA ILE A 468 9.56 -6.24 19.63
C ILE A 468 8.80 -5.40 20.67
N GLY A 469 9.41 -5.23 21.86
CA GLY A 469 8.81 -4.52 22.99
C GLY A 469 8.04 -5.42 23.96
N ASP A 470 7.28 -4.78 24.86
CA ASP A 470 6.48 -5.46 25.86
C ASP A 470 5.36 -6.28 25.19
N HIS A 471 5.13 -7.47 25.67
CA HIS A 471 4.14 -8.39 25.07
C HIS A 471 3.61 -9.43 26.07
N VAL A 472 2.50 -10.06 25.68
CA VAL A 472 1.95 -11.23 26.36
C VAL A 472 2.08 -12.44 25.45
N ASP A 473 2.94 -13.40 25.82
CA ASP A 473 3.12 -14.65 25.05
C ASP A 473 1.85 -15.52 25.13
N GLN A 474 1.24 -15.75 23.98
CA GLN A 474 0.06 -16.60 23.81
C GLN A 474 0.43 -18.05 23.45
N HIS A 475 1.72 -18.38 23.40
CA HIS A 475 2.24 -19.68 23.01
C HIS A 475 1.73 -20.18 21.65
N ARG A 476 1.57 -19.25 20.68
CA ARG A 476 1.14 -19.56 19.33
C ARG A 476 2.20 -20.38 18.60
N LEU A 477 1.74 -21.32 17.79
CA LEU A 477 2.59 -22.14 16.92
C LEU A 477 2.07 -22.08 15.50
N TRP A 478 3.01 -22.12 14.55
CA TRP A 478 2.73 -22.11 13.12
C TRP A 478 3.20 -23.43 12.48
N GLN A 479 2.62 -23.78 11.36
CA GLN A 479 3.17 -24.78 10.45
C GLN A 479 4.17 -24.09 9.53
N VAL A 480 5.45 -24.14 9.91
CA VAL A 480 6.53 -23.35 9.32
C VAL A 480 7.24 -24.11 8.21
N PRO A 481 7.17 -23.69 6.92
CA PRO A 481 8.05 -24.21 5.87
C PRO A 481 9.52 -23.84 6.18
N LEU A 482 10.37 -24.85 6.41
CA LEU A 482 11.74 -24.60 6.89
C LEU A 482 12.70 -24.15 5.79
N ASN A 483 12.48 -24.53 4.55
CA ASN A 483 13.38 -24.22 3.41
C ASN A 483 14.86 -24.41 3.78
N SER A 484 15.21 -25.61 4.25
CA SER A 484 16.55 -25.93 4.71
C SER A 484 17.47 -26.34 3.56
N ASN A 485 18.77 -25.99 3.68
CA ASN A 485 19.80 -26.51 2.77
C ASN A 485 20.25 -27.94 3.10
N TYR A 486 19.75 -28.57 4.21
CA TYR A 486 20.02 -29.95 4.56
C TYR A 486 18.80 -30.84 4.30
N MET A 487 18.92 -31.84 3.44
CA MET A 487 17.85 -32.78 3.11
C MET A 487 17.32 -33.61 4.28
N ALA A 488 18.07 -33.73 5.39
CA ALA A 488 17.65 -34.44 6.59
C ALA A 488 16.63 -33.66 7.43
N VAL A 489 16.40 -32.39 7.10
CA VAL A 489 15.44 -31.53 7.79
C VAL A 489 14.07 -31.68 7.15
N PRO A 490 13.00 -31.95 7.92
CA PRO A 490 11.63 -31.93 7.38
C PRO A 490 11.28 -30.63 6.70
N GLU A 491 10.40 -30.67 5.71
CA GLU A 491 9.97 -29.47 4.99
C GLU A 491 9.16 -28.51 5.88
N ILE A 492 8.37 -29.04 6.82
CA ILE A 492 7.50 -28.27 7.71
C ILE A 492 7.81 -28.57 9.17
N LEU A 493 7.95 -27.53 9.98
CA LEU A 493 7.96 -27.59 11.44
C LEU A 493 6.56 -27.29 11.98
N ALA A 494 5.84 -28.29 12.45
CA ALA A 494 4.48 -28.17 13.00
C ALA A 494 4.43 -28.22 14.54
N THR A 495 5.57 -28.37 15.21
CA THR A 495 5.70 -28.52 16.68
C THR A 495 6.60 -27.41 17.23
N ALA A 496 6.56 -27.20 18.55
CA ALA A 496 7.42 -26.21 19.20
C ALA A 496 8.92 -26.49 19.04
N GLU A 497 9.31 -27.76 18.88
CA GLU A 497 10.71 -28.19 18.80
C GLU A 497 10.88 -29.34 17.81
N LEU A 498 11.98 -29.31 17.05
CA LEU A 498 12.46 -30.36 16.18
C LEU A 498 13.91 -30.72 16.59
N LYS A 499 14.20 -31.98 16.71
CA LYS A 499 15.56 -32.52 17.00
C LYS A 499 16.02 -33.47 15.92
N ILE A 500 17.16 -33.16 15.29
CA ILE A 500 17.77 -33.98 14.23
C ILE A 500 19.08 -34.53 14.78
N PRO A 501 19.21 -35.86 14.94
CA PRO A 501 20.40 -36.49 15.51
C PRO A 501 21.61 -36.47 14.56
N ASN A 502 22.81 -36.67 15.12
CA ASN A 502 24.04 -36.76 14.37
C ASN A 502 24.44 -35.54 13.56
N TYR A 503 24.22 -34.33 14.13
CA TYR A 503 24.46 -33.06 13.46
C TYR A 503 25.89 -32.91 12.94
N THR A 504 26.92 -33.32 13.72
CA THR A 504 28.32 -33.31 13.27
C THR A 504 28.52 -34.10 11.98
N GLN A 505 27.92 -35.28 11.85
CA GLN A 505 28.00 -36.09 10.64
C GLN A 505 27.28 -35.44 9.46
N LEU A 506 26.09 -34.86 9.70
CA LEU A 506 25.31 -34.15 8.66
C LEU A 506 26.09 -32.98 8.13
N ARG A 507 26.69 -32.16 9.00
CA ARG A 507 27.51 -31.01 8.65
C ARG A 507 28.72 -31.41 7.80
N ASP A 508 29.46 -32.44 8.27
CA ASP A 508 30.67 -32.93 7.58
C ASP A 508 30.34 -33.51 6.18
N GLN A 509 29.16 -34.14 6.04
CA GLN A 509 28.68 -34.66 4.76
C GLN A 509 28.19 -33.56 3.81
N ALA A 510 27.53 -32.51 4.33
CA ALA A 510 27.00 -31.42 3.53
C ALA A 510 28.09 -30.49 2.97
N ALA A 511 29.25 -30.43 3.65
CA ALA A 511 30.40 -29.56 3.32
C ALA A 511 30.05 -28.04 3.25
N VAL A 512 28.86 -27.66 3.70
CA VAL A 512 28.38 -26.28 3.78
C VAL A 512 27.73 -26.06 5.13
N PRO A 513 27.78 -24.83 5.69
CA PRO A 513 27.09 -24.49 6.93
C PRO A 513 25.57 -24.70 6.83
N PHE A 514 24.98 -25.14 7.96
CA PHE A 514 23.52 -25.30 8.03
C PHE A 514 22.80 -23.96 7.96
N ARG A 515 21.74 -23.93 7.15
CA ARG A 515 20.84 -22.78 7.07
C ARG A 515 19.38 -23.22 6.93
N VAL A 516 18.48 -22.44 7.50
CA VAL A 516 17.02 -22.51 7.26
C VAL A 516 16.55 -21.20 6.65
N ASN A 517 15.35 -21.22 6.11
CA ASN A 517 14.75 -20.12 5.37
C ASN A 517 15.64 -19.62 4.21
N VAL A 518 16.28 -20.57 3.52
CA VAL A 518 17.12 -20.26 2.35
C VAL A 518 16.29 -19.50 1.33
N ASP A 519 16.89 -18.44 0.75
CA ASP A 519 16.24 -17.53 -0.18
C ASP A 519 15.12 -16.68 0.44
N ASP A 520 15.11 -16.55 1.75
CA ASP A 520 14.16 -15.74 2.53
C ASP A 520 12.67 -16.00 2.16
N ALA A 521 12.28 -17.25 1.97
CA ALA A 521 10.99 -17.63 1.42
C ALA A 521 9.86 -17.68 2.46
N THR A 522 10.17 -17.80 3.76
CA THR A 522 9.21 -17.99 4.85
C THR A 522 9.13 -16.77 5.74
N HIS A 523 7.95 -16.44 6.24
CA HIS A 523 7.69 -15.28 7.10
C HIS A 523 8.19 -15.53 8.54
N VAL A 524 9.50 -15.53 8.75
CA VAL A 524 10.17 -15.83 10.01
C VAL A 524 11.42 -14.98 10.21
N VAL A 525 11.88 -14.89 11.47
CA VAL A 525 13.23 -14.43 11.82
C VAL A 525 14.02 -15.66 12.33
N VAL A 526 15.28 -15.81 11.96
CA VAL A 526 16.12 -16.94 12.37
C VAL A 526 17.21 -16.47 13.32
N GLN A 527 17.27 -17.07 14.51
CA GLN A 527 18.31 -16.87 15.49
C GLN A 527 19.23 -18.09 15.55
N TYR A 528 20.37 -18.01 14.91
CA TYR A 528 21.41 -19.04 15.02
C TYR A 528 22.21 -18.91 16.32
N ASP A 529 22.64 -20.06 16.90
CA ASP A 529 23.65 -20.01 17.93
C ASP A 529 24.98 -19.42 17.41
N LYS A 530 25.86 -18.98 18.32
CA LYS A 530 27.11 -18.30 17.95
C LYS A 530 28.03 -19.14 17.05
N ARG A 531 28.00 -20.49 17.22
CA ARG A 531 28.84 -21.40 16.43
C ARG A 531 28.33 -21.49 14.99
N ILE A 532 27.02 -21.77 14.82
CA ILE A 532 26.42 -21.92 13.50
C ILE A 532 26.52 -20.59 12.73
N LEU A 533 26.22 -19.44 13.40
CA LEU A 533 26.39 -18.13 12.78
C LEU A 533 27.85 -17.85 12.39
N HIS A 534 28.81 -18.20 13.25
CA HIS A 534 30.23 -18.08 12.93
C HIS A 534 30.61 -18.91 11.70
N ASP A 535 30.14 -20.17 11.63
CA ASP A 535 30.42 -21.06 10.49
C ASP A 535 29.81 -20.50 9.19
N ILE A 536 28.57 -19.94 9.23
CA ILE A 536 27.93 -19.30 8.08
C ILE A 536 28.74 -18.06 7.61
N LEU A 537 29.22 -17.25 8.55
CA LEU A 537 29.93 -16.00 8.26
C LEU A 537 31.44 -16.18 8.07
N ALA A 538 31.97 -17.41 8.14
CA ALA A 538 33.40 -17.67 7.90
C ALA A 538 33.79 -17.34 6.45
N HIS A 539 32.89 -17.58 5.49
CA HIS A 539 33.07 -17.35 4.07
C HIS A 539 31.88 -16.58 3.45
N PRO A 540 31.69 -15.29 3.81
CA PRO A 540 30.53 -14.51 3.35
C PRO A 540 30.52 -14.32 1.82
N GLU A 541 31.68 -14.43 1.16
CA GLU A 541 31.82 -14.37 -0.31
C GLU A 541 31.17 -15.57 -1.02
N GLU A 542 30.92 -16.69 -0.32
CA GLU A 542 30.26 -17.88 -0.86
C GLU A 542 28.73 -17.81 -0.73
N LEU A 543 28.20 -16.85 0.04
CA LEU A 543 26.77 -16.65 0.23
C LEU A 543 26.16 -15.91 -0.96
N LEU A 544 24.97 -16.30 -1.39
CA LEU A 544 24.18 -15.55 -2.36
C LEU A 544 23.70 -14.23 -1.73
N ALA A 545 23.37 -13.25 -2.56
CA ALA A 545 22.89 -11.95 -2.10
C ALA A 545 21.65 -12.06 -1.19
N GLY A 546 20.70 -12.94 -1.54
CA GLY A 546 19.51 -13.21 -0.73
C GLY A 546 19.83 -13.80 0.65
N ASP A 547 20.85 -14.65 0.76
CA ASP A 547 21.30 -15.20 2.04
C ASP A 547 21.93 -14.13 2.93
N LYS A 548 22.75 -13.24 2.35
CA LYS A 548 23.35 -12.11 3.06
C LYS A 548 22.28 -11.14 3.56
N LEU A 549 21.31 -10.79 2.70
CA LEU A 549 20.16 -9.97 3.06
C LEU A 549 19.42 -10.60 4.25
N GLN A 550 19.06 -11.89 4.18
CA GLN A 550 18.36 -12.59 5.25
C GLN A 550 19.12 -12.48 6.58
N ILE A 551 20.44 -12.75 6.58
CA ILE A 551 21.26 -12.70 7.78
C ILE A 551 21.27 -11.28 8.37
N LEU A 552 21.49 -10.25 7.56
CA LEU A 552 21.51 -8.85 8.02
C LEU A 552 20.14 -8.44 8.57
N LYS A 553 19.07 -8.77 7.87
CA LYS A 553 17.70 -8.53 8.29
C LYS A 553 17.40 -9.20 9.63
N ASP A 554 17.71 -10.50 9.76
CA ASP A 554 17.46 -11.26 10.98
C ASP A 554 18.25 -10.69 12.17
N LEU A 555 19.53 -10.34 11.98
CA LEU A 555 20.35 -9.69 13.01
C LEU A 555 19.76 -8.34 13.45
N ARG A 556 19.23 -7.55 12.52
CA ARG A 556 18.55 -6.28 12.84
C ARG A 556 17.35 -6.52 13.75
N TYR A 557 16.42 -7.44 13.37
CA TYR A 557 15.23 -7.72 14.15
C TYR A 557 15.54 -8.30 15.52
N LEU A 558 16.50 -9.23 15.60
CA LEU A 558 16.96 -9.81 16.87
C LEU A 558 17.55 -8.73 17.81
N ALA A 559 18.29 -7.76 17.26
CA ALA A 559 18.82 -6.64 18.04
C ALA A 559 17.71 -5.67 18.49
N GLN A 560 16.74 -5.35 17.62
CA GLN A 560 15.57 -4.55 17.97
C GLN A 560 14.72 -5.20 19.07
N ALA A 561 14.59 -6.52 19.04
CA ALA A 561 13.91 -7.31 20.06
C ALA A 561 14.76 -7.56 21.32
N GLN A 562 15.97 -7.01 21.43
CA GLN A 562 16.91 -7.20 22.52
C GLN A 562 17.26 -8.69 22.77
N ARG A 563 17.11 -9.57 21.76
CA ARG A 563 17.53 -10.98 21.82
C ARG A 563 19.05 -11.13 21.64
N ILE A 564 19.68 -10.18 20.94
CA ILE A 564 21.12 -9.96 20.85
C ILE A 564 21.38 -8.46 21.02
N SER A 565 22.61 -8.09 21.37
CA SER A 565 22.97 -6.66 21.44
C SER A 565 23.41 -6.11 20.08
N TYR A 566 23.13 -4.84 19.80
CA TYR A 566 23.73 -4.12 18.67
C TYR A 566 25.27 -4.15 18.72
N ALA A 567 25.85 -4.28 19.92
CA ALA A 567 27.30 -4.45 20.09
C ALA A 567 27.82 -5.76 19.44
N GLU A 568 26.99 -6.77 19.27
CA GLU A 568 27.33 -8.01 18.55
C GLU A 568 27.14 -7.86 17.04
N VAL A 569 26.21 -7.01 16.58
CA VAL A 569 25.87 -6.81 15.16
C VAL A 569 26.84 -5.87 14.45
N VAL A 570 27.11 -4.70 15.03
CA VAL A 570 27.90 -3.64 14.37
C VAL A 570 29.27 -4.10 13.85
N PRO A 571 30.06 -4.93 14.59
CA PRO A 571 31.35 -5.43 14.08
C PRO A 571 31.23 -6.34 12.84
N LEU A 572 30.05 -6.91 12.57
CA LEU A 572 29.83 -7.79 11.42
C LEU A 572 29.60 -7.00 10.13
N LEU A 573 29.12 -5.74 10.21
CA LEU A 573 28.73 -4.92 9.06
C LEU A 573 29.91 -4.68 8.09
N GLU A 574 31.12 -4.54 8.61
CA GLU A 574 32.31 -4.29 7.79
C GLU A 574 32.60 -5.44 6.80
N ARG A 575 32.11 -6.66 7.09
CA ARG A 575 32.26 -7.81 6.18
C ARG A 575 31.48 -7.64 4.88
N PHE A 576 30.46 -6.79 4.88
CA PHE A 576 29.58 -6.53 3.75
C PHE A 576 29.84 -5.16 3.10
N ALA A 577 30.71 -4.33 3.65
CA ALA A 577 30.97 -2.96 3.19
C ALA A 577 31.49 -2.85 1.74
N THR A 578 32.04 -3.93 1.17
CA THR A 578 32.53 -3.98 -0.21
C THR A 578 31.64 -4.84 -1.12
N ASP A 579 30.46 -5.24 -0.64
CA ASP A 579 29.50 -5.95 -1.47
C ASP A 579 28.84 -4.98 -2.47
N SER A 580 28.75 -5.38 -3.73
CA SER A 580 28.15 -4.56 -4.80
C SER A 580 26.67 -4.80 -4.99
N SER A 581 26.09 -5.82 -4.34
CA SER A 581 24.67 -6.17 -4.48
C SER A 581 23.79 -5.09 -3.88
N ARG A 582 22.74 -4.68 -4.61
CA ARG A 582 21.74 -3.71 -4.17
C ARG A 582 21.12 -4.15 -2.84
N ILE A 583 20.52 -5.32 -2.79
CA ILE A 583 19.75 -5.79 -1.63
C ILE A 583 20.62 -5.99 -0.36
N VAL A 584 21.90 -6.33 -0.53
CA VAL A 584 22.83 -6.44 0.60
C VAL A 584 23.13 -5.05 1.18
N ASN A 585 23.32 -4.05 0.32
CA ASN A 585 23.54 -2.67 0.77
C ASN A 585 22.29 -2.05 1.38
N GLU A 586 21.11 -2.28 0.82
CA GLU A 586 19.83 -1.84 1.41
C GLU A 586 19.65 -2.44 2.80
N ALA A 587 19.88 -3.75 2.99
CA ALA A 587 19.81 -4.39 4.31
C ALA A 587 20.87 -3.83 5.29
N LEU A 588 22.06 -3.49 4.82
CA LEU A 588 23.10 -2.85 5.62
C LEU A 588 22.67 -1.44 6.03
N LEU A 589 22.12 -0.65 5.11
CA LEU A 589 21.63 0.70 5.38
C LEU A 589 20.40 0.71 6.30
N GLU A 590 19.53 -0.30 6.27
CA GLU A 590 18.47 -0.47 7.25
C GLU A 590 19.00 -0.65 8.68
N ILE A 591 20.13 -1.36 8.86
CA ILE A 591 20.80 -1.45 10.17
C ILE A 591 21.39 -0.09 10.56
N VAL A 592 21.96 0.65 9.62
CA VAL A 592 22.46 2.02 9.86
C VAL A 592 21.32 2.92 10.32
N ASP A 593 20.15 2.85 9.69
CA ASP A 593 18.98 3.64 10.10
C ASP A 593 18.46 3.22 11.48
N ALA A 594 18.43 1.92 11.77
CA ALA A 594 18.09 1.40 13.10
C ALA A 594 19.07 1.88 14.19
N LEU A 595 20.35 2.03 13.87
CA LEU A 595 21.37 2.57 14.79
C LEU A 595 21.21 4.06 15.04
N LYS A 596 20.73 4.82 14.07
CA LYS A 596 20.59 6.28 14.16
C LYS A 596 19.77 6.75 15.37
N VAL A 597 18.84 5.91 15.86
CA VAL A 597 17.97 6.25 16.99
C VAL A 597 18.74 6.49 18.29
N PHE A 598 19.94 5.89 18.45
CA PHE A 598 20.79 6.03 19.63
C PHE A 598 21.55 7.34 19.69
N PHE A 599 21.69 8.04 18.56
CA PHE A 599 22.58 9.19 18.45
C PHE A 599 21.80 10.51 18.37
N THR A 600 22.41 11.54 18.94
CA THR A 600 21.90 12.92 18.89
C THR A 600 22.82 13.75 17.97
N PRO A 601 22.29 14.41 16.93
CA PRO A 601 23.07 15.29 16.07
C PRO A 601 23.91 16.31 16.86
N GLY A 602 25.13 16.59 16.40
CA GLY A 602 26.06 17.54 17.01
C GLY A 602 26.83 16.99 18.20
N THR A 603 26.66 15.75 18.63
CA THR A 603 27.48 15.12 19.69
C THR A 603 28.68 14.39 19.10
N PRO A 604 29.79 14.22 19.91
CA PRO A 604 30.94 13.43 19.47
C PRO A 604 30.60 12.00 19.04
N GLU A 605 29.61 11.36 19.70
CA GLU A 605 29.14 10.04 19.41
C GLU A 605 28.48 10.00 18.03
N TYR A 606 27.70 11.02 17.68
CA TYR A 606 27.09 11.16 16.35
C TYR A 606 28.17 11.29 15.27
N GLY A 607 29.22 12.07 15.51
CA GLY A 607 30.36 12.18 14.57
C GLY A 607 31.06 10.85 14.32
N ARG A 608 31.17 10.00 15.35
CA ARG A 608 31.75 8.64 15.22
C ARG A 608 30.82 7.69 14.47
N PHE A 609 29.51 7.79 14.71
CA PHE A 609 28.49 7.08 13.90
C PHE A 609 28.58 7.50 12.42
N GLN A 610 28.67 8.79 12.13
CA GLN A 610 28.86 9.29 10.76
C GLN A 610 30.14 8.72 10.12
N ALA A 611 31.22 8.58 10.85
CA ALA A 611 32.47 7.96 10.36
C ALA A 611 32.25 6.47 10.01
N LEU A 612 31.49 5.73 10.79
CA LEU A 612 31.09 4.35 10.45
C LEU A 612 30.29 4.32 9.16
N VAL A 613 29.24 5.15 9.02
CA VAL A 613 28.39 5.22 7.83
C VAL A 613 29.23 5.54 6.58
N ALA A 614 30.11 6.54 6.68
CA ALA A 614 31.04 6.88 5.60
C ALA A 614 31.92 5.69 5.19
N LYS A 615 32.42 4.92 6.16
CA LYS A 615 33.23 3.73 5.91
C LYS A 615 32.45 2.64 5.21
N LEU A 616 31.22 2.37 5.66
CA LEU A 616 30.37 1.31 5.10
C LEU A 616 29.93 1.59 3.66
N THR A 617 29.79 2.86 3.29
CA THR A 617 29.29 3.27 1.97
C THR A 617 30.39 3.62 0.95
N ALA A 618 31.62 3.85 1.42
CA ALA A 618 32.74 4.37 0.60
C ALA A 618 32.99 3.59 -0.70
N PHE A 619 32.91 2.27 -0.66
CA PHE A 619 33.13 1.41 -1.84
C PHE A 619 32.10 1.70 -2.94
N ASN A 620 30.81 1.66 -2.60
CA ASN A 620 29.75 1.85 -3.59
C ASN A 620 29.59 3.31 -4.00
N VAL A 621 29.83 4.27 -3.12
CA VAL A 621 29.90 5.71 -3.47
C VAL A 621 30.97 5.94 -4.52
N ALA A 622 32.19 5.40 -4.32
CA ALA A 622 33.28 5.52 -5.30
C ALA A 622 32.99 4.80 -6.61
N ARG A 623 32.28 3.67 -6.56
CA ARG A 623 31.91 2.86 -7.75
C ARG A 623 30.83 3.54 -8.59
N LEU A 624 29.77 4.05 -7.94
CA LEU A 624 28.58 4.54 -8.62
C LEU A 624 28.63 6.03 -8.98
N GLY A 625 29.25 6.86 -8.12
CA GLY A 625 29.25 8.31 -8.30
C GLY A 625 27.87 8.93 -8.38
N TRP A 626 27.80 10.20 -8.81
CA TRP A 626 26.57 11.00 -8.87
C TRP A 626 25.82 10.93 -10.21
N GLU A 627 26.45 10.45 -11.24
CA GLU A 627 25.87 10.41 -12.59
C GLU A 627 25.87 8.98 -13.14
N LYS A 628 24.75 8.60 -13.77
CA LYS A 628 24.60 7.29 -14.41
C LYS A 628 25.66 7.06 -15.47
N GLN A 629 26.32 5.90 -15.43
CA GLN A 629 27.28 5.46 -16.42
C GLN A 629 26.59 4.51 -17.43
N ALA A 630 27.13 4.42 -18.63
CA ALA A 630 26.60 3.55 -19.68
C ALA A 630 26.67 2.05 -19.32
N THR A 631 27.47 1.68 -18.32
CA THR A 631 27.66 0.30 -17.87
C THR A 631 26.84 -0.05 -16.65
N ASP A 632 26.08 0.91 -16.07
CA ASP A 632 25.29 0.67 -14.87
C ASP A 632 24.12 -0.24 -15.17
N SER A 633 23.93 -1.24 -14.32
CA SER A 633 22.72 -2.05 -14.28
C SER A 633 21.56 -1.29 -13.67
N ASN A 634 20.33 -1.82 -13.79
CA ASN A 634 19.18 -1.26 -13.07
C ASN A 634 19.38 -1.27 -11.55
N ASP A 635 20.01 -2.31 -11.00
CA ASP A 635 20.36 -2.36 -9.58
C ASP A 635 21.37 -1.26 -9.19
N ASP A 636 22.32 -0.92 -10.06
CA ASP A 636 23.25 0.19 -9.81
C ASP A 636 22.54 1.55 -9.80
N VAL A 637 21.57 1.75 -10.71
CA VAL A 637 20.74 2.96 -10.76
C VAL A 637 19.92 3.11 -9.47
N LEU A 638 19.31 2.02 -9.01
CA LEU A 638 18.51 2.01 -7.77
C LEU A 638 19.37 2.18 -6.50
N LEU A 639 20.55 1.57 -6.47
CA LEU A 639 21.45 1.64 -5.30
C LEU A 639 22.12 3.03 -5.13
N ARG A 640 22.37 3.73 -6.25
CA ARG A 640 23.10 5.02 -6.25
C ARG A 640 22.48 6.04 -5.27
N PRO A 641 21.18 6.38 -5.33
CA PRO A 641 20.60 7.35 -4.41
C PRO A 641 20.69 6.90 -2.95
N GLU A 642 20.59 5.61 -2.66
CA GLU A 642 20.66 5.08 -1.30
C GLU A 642 22.03 5.30 -0.65
N VAL A 643 23.11 4.90 -1.34
CA VAL A 643 24.46 5.07 -0.80
C VAL A 643 24.91 6.54 -0.76
N LEU A 644 24.46 7.37 -1.72
CA LEU A 644 24.73 8.81 -1.69
C LEU A 644 23.94 9.51 -0.57
N SER A 645 22.69 9.10 -0.32
CA SER A 645 21.92 9.59 0.82
C SER A 645 22.63 9.32 2.14
N ALA A 646 23.14 8.11 2.31
CA ALA A 646 23.93 7.73 3.50
C ALA A 646 25.25 8.50 3.60
N ALA A 647 25.93 8.75 2.48
CA ALA A 647 27.14 9.57 2.46
C ALA A 647 26.87 11.05 2.82
N LEU A 648 25.73 11.59 2.41
CA LEU A 648 25.27 12.93 2.82
C LEU A 648 24.88 12.97 4.31
N LEU A 649 24.24 11.91 4.83
CA LEU A 649 23.98 11.74 6.26
C LEU A 649 25.30 11.73 7.07
N ALA A 650 26.32 11.07 6.52
CA ALA A 650 27.66 11.04 7.11
C ALA A 650 28.43 12.34 6.93
N GLU A 651 27.85 13.34 6.28
CA GLU A 651 28.44 14.66 6.00
C GLU A 651 29.82 14.56 5.32
N VAL A 652 29.97 13.61 4.38
CA VAL A 652 31.20 13.44 3.60
C VAL A 652 31.45 14.69 2.75
N PRO A 653 32.52 15.49 3.01
CA PRO A 653 32.67 16.80 2.36
C PRO A 653 32.77 16.73 0.83
N ALA A 654 33.36 15.66 0.29
CA ALA A 654 33.52 15.47 -1.14
C ALA A 654 32.15 15.30 -1.80
N GLU A 655 31.22 14.53 -1.16
CA GLU A 655 29.90 14.25 -1.68
C GLU A 655 28.98 15.48 -1.56
N GLN A 656 29.06 16.23 -0.46
CA GLN A 656 28.35 17.50 -0.34
C GLN A 656 28.79 18.50 -1.43
N ALA A 657 30.09 18.59 -1.71
CA ALA A 657 30.62 19.46 -2.76
C ALA A 657 30.18 19.02 -4.18
N GLN A 658 30.10 17.72 -4.43
CA GLN A 658 29.60 17.20 -5.72
C GLN A 658 28.12 17.48 -5.91
N ALA A 659 27.29 17.28 -4.87
CA ALA A 659 25.88 17.63 -4.90
C ALA A 659 25.67 19.12 -5.20
N HIS A 660 26.44 19.99 -4.53
CA HIS A 660 26.41 21.44 -4.79
C HIS A 660 26.85 21.78 -6.23
N ALA A 661 27.90 21.16 -6.74
CA ALA A 661 28.35 21.38 -8.12
C ALA A 661 27.31 20.94 -9.16
N LEU A 662 26.54 19.88 -8.88
CA LEU A 662 25.39 19.49 -9.70
C LEU A 662 24.29 20.54 -9.64
N TYR A 663 23.93 21.02 -8.45
CA TYR A 663 22.95 22.11 -8.32
C TYR A 663 23.36 23.34 -9.15
N GLU A 664 24.59 23.81 -9.01
CA GLU A 664 25.10 24.97 -9.78
C GLU A 664 25.05 24.74 -11.30
N ARG A 665 25.36 23.52 -11.77
CA ARG A 665 25.31 23.17 -13.20
C ARG A 665 23.89 23.26 -13.78
N TYR A 666 22.89 22.93 -12.98
CA TYR A 666 21.48 22.89 -13.38
C TYR A 666 20.65 24.03 -12.77
N ALA A 667 21.28 25.06 -12.20
CA ALA A 667 20.61 26.13 -11.46
C ALA A 667 19.51 26.84 -12.29
N ASP A 668 19.68 26.95 -13.62
CA ASP A 668 18.68 27.57 -14.51
C ASP A 668 17.52 26.65 -14.86
N ASN A 669 17.66 25.33 -14.72
CA ASN A 669 16.64 24.33 -14.98
C ASN A 669 16.81 23.11 -14.05
N LEU A 670 16.28 23.22 -12.84
CA LEU A 670 16.41 22.16 -11.81
C LEU A 670 15.68 20.87 -12.17
N GLN A 671 14.68 20.93 -13.04
CA GLN A 671 13.97 19.72 -13.50
C GLN A 671 14.88 18.83 -14.35
N ALA A 672 15.88 19.38 -15.01
CA ALA A 672 16.86 18.64 -15.82
C ALA A 672 17.97 17.97 -14.96
N LEU A 673 18.01 18.13 -13.64
CA LEU A 673 18.86 17.33 -12.77
C LEU A 673 18.61 15.84 -13.00
N PRO A 674 19.65 14.97 -12.92
CA PRO A 674 19.44 13.53 -13.04
C PRO A 674 18.38 13.04 -12.04
N ALA A 675 17.33 12.41 -12.55
CA ALA A 675 16.11 12.10 -11.80
C ALA A 675 16.38 11.32 -10.51
N ASP A 676 17.26 10.29 -10.57
CA ASP A 676 17.57 9.42 -9.45
C ASP A 676 18.23 10.14 -8.26
N VAL A 677 18.93 11.25 -8.49
CA VAL A 677 19.65 11.99 -7.42
C VAL A 677 19.10 13.41 -7.22
N ARG A 678 18.12 13.84 -8.01
CA ARG A 678 17.54 15.19 -7.93
C ARG A 678 17.11 15.58 -6.53
N GLY A 679 16.39 14.72 -5.85
CA GLY A 679 15.92 14.95 -4.48
C GLY A 679 17.09 15.14 -3.49
N LEU A 680 18.15 14.37 -3.64
CA LEU A 680 19.34 14.47 -2.79
C LEU A 680 20.11 15.77 -3.03
N VAL A 681 20.24 16.19 -4.28
CA VAL A 681 20.88 17.46 -4.64
C VAL A 681 20.12 18.62 -4.02
N LEU A 682 18.77 18.64 -4.17
CA LEU A 682 17.93 19.70 -3.60
C LEU A 682 17.97 19.71 -2.06
N LYS A 683 17.95 18.54 -1.41
CA LYS A 683 18.11 18.41 0.05
C LYS A 683 19.45 18.99 0.51
N ASN A 684 20.54 18.59 -0.14
CA ASN A 684 21.88 19.08 0.22
C ASN A 684 21.97 20.59 0.04
N GLU A 685 21.43 21.14 -1.06
CA GLU A 685 21.48 22.57 -1.33
C GLU A 685 20.70 23.37 -0.27
N VAL A 686 19.48 22.95 0.07
CA VAL A 686 18.67 23.61 1.10
C VAL A 686 19.33 23.49 2.48
N LYS A 687 19.91 22.34 2.82
CA LYS A 687 20.54 22.12 4.12
C LYS A 687 21.85 22.89 4.29
N GLN A 688 22.72 22.93 3.26
CA GLN A 688 24.07 23.46 3.36
C GLN A 688 24.19 24.91 2.88
N TYR A 689 23.37 25.32 1.92
CA TYR A 689 23.47 26.61 1.22
C TYR A 689 22.17 27.41 1.25
N TYR A 690 21.38 27.23 2.32
CA TYR A 690 20.09 27.90 2.47
C TYR A 690 20.15 29.39 2.21
N SER A 691 19.20 29.89 1.45
CA SER A 691 18.84 31.28 1.37
C SER A 691 17.31 31.40 1.15
N LYS A 692 16.73 32.52 1.58
CA LYS A 692 15.30 32.77 1.34
C LYS A 692 14.95 32.74 -0.16
N ALA A 693 15.88 33.26 -1.00
CA ALA A 693 15.71 33.24 -2.44
C ALA A 693 15.69 31.80 -3.02
N LEU A 694 16.51 30.89 -2.50
CA LEU A 694 16.48 29.49 -2.88
C LEU A 694 15.15 28.84 -2.48
N PHE A 695 14.73 29.06 -1.23
CA PHE A 695 13.48 28.51 -0.71
C PHE A 695 12.27 28.97 -1.54
N ASP A 696 12.17 30.27 -1.82
CA ASP A 696 11.09 30.83 -2.65
C ASP A 696 11.09 30.26 -4.07
N LYS A 697 12.27 30.11 -4.66
CA LYS A 697 12.44 29.51 -5.99
C LYS A 697 11.90 28.07 -6.02
N LEU A 698 12.23 27.24 -5.00
CA LEU A 698 11.77 25.85 -4.95
C LEU A 698 10.27 25.76 -4.68
N LEU A 699 9.72 26.60 -3.80
CA LEU A 699 8.27 26.64 -3.53
C LEU A 699 7.48 27.08 -4.77
N GLN A 700 7.97 28.10 -5.48
CA GLN A 700 7.38 28.54 -6.74
C GLN A 700 7.44 27.46 -7.82
N ALA A 701 8.57 26.72 -7.92
CA ALA A 701 8.70 25.60 -8.84
C ALA A 701 7.71 24.47 -8.50
N TYR A 702 7.49 24.18 -7.21
CA TYR A 702 6.52 23.20 -6.75
C TYR A 702 5.09 23.54 -7.19
N GLN A 703 4.70 24.81 -7.04
CA GLN A 703 3.38 25.29 -7.44
C GLN A 703 3.18 25.32 -8.97
N ALA A 704 4.25 25.52 -9.73
CA ALA A 704 4.17 25.73 -11.17
C ALA A 704 4.22 24.44 -12.01
N THR A 705 4.71 23.33 -11.46
CA THR A 705 4.90 22.08 -12.21
C THR A 705 3.72 21.12 -12.03
N PRO A 706 3.19 20.52 -13.11
CA PRO A 706 2.28 19.39 -13.02
C PRO A 706 3.02 18.04 -12.83
N ASP A 707 4.34 17.97 -13.00
CA ASP A 707 5.15 16.77 -12.85
C ASP A 707 5.21 16.35 -11.37
N THR A 708 4.44 15.34 -11.00
CA THR A 708 4.32 14.83 -9.61
C THR A 708 5.65 14.25 -9.08
N SER A 709 6.48 13.65 -9.95
CA SER A 709 7.83 13.19 -9.60
C SER A 709 8.72 14.37 -9.20
N TYR A 710 8.71 15.43 -9.99
CA TYR A 710 9.47 16.63 -9.68
C TYR A 710 8.95 17.31 -8.41
N GLN A 711 7.63 17.37 -8.22
CA GLN A 711 7.03 17.88 -6.97
C GLN A 711 7.53 17.12 -5.73
N MET A 712 7.63 15.79 -5.78
CA MET A 712 8.17 14.99 -4.68
C MET A 712 9.63 15.36 -4.35
N HIS A 713 10.46 15.61 -5.35
CA HIS A 713 11.85 16.02 -5.15
C HIS A 713 11.96 17.44 -4.59
N LEU A 714 11.13 18.38 -5.06
CA LEU A 714 11.05 19.74 -4.52
C LEU A 714 10.59 19.74 -3.06
N ARG A 715 9.53 18.95 -2.73
CA ARG A 715 9.08 18.75 -1.36
C ARG A 715 10.21 18.23 -0.48
N ALA A 716 10.98 17.25 -0.94
CA ALA A 716 12.11 16.69 -0.21
C ALA A 716 13.18 17.76 0.11
N GLY A 717 13.46 18.67 -0.82
CA GLY A 717 14.31 19.83 -0.58
C GLY A 717 13.70 20.80 0.42
N LEU A 718 12.47 21.24 0.19
CA LEU A 718 11.77 22.23 1.03
C LEU A 718 11.61 21.78 2.49
N THR A 719 11.29 20.53 2.74
CA THR A 719 11.17 19.99 4.10
C THR A 719 12.50 19.75 4.81
N SER A 720 13.63 19.89 4.10
CA SER A 720 14.98 19.80 4.68
C SER A 720 15.50 21.13 5.23
N VAL A 721 14.72 22.22 5.15
CA VAL A 721 15.09 23.54 5.65
C VAL A 721 15.23 23.54 7.17
N GLU A 722 16.34 24.09 7.69
CA GLU A 722 16.57 24.22 9.13
C GLU A 722 16.37 25.65 9.66
N ASP A 723 15.84 26.57 8.83
CA ASP A 723 15.47 27.93 9.23
C ASP A 723 14.05 27.93 9.83
N PRO A 724 13.88 28.33 11.13
CA PRO A 724 12.55 28.32 11.77
C PRO A 724 11.52 29.23 11.09
N THR A 725 11.96 30.31 10.42
CA THR A 725 11.04 31.24 9.73
C THR A 725 10.49 30.58 8.48
N ALA A 726 11.32 29.88 7.72
CA ALA A 726 10.88 29.16 6.54
C ALA A 726 9.96 27.97 6.89
N ILE A 727 10.24 27.25 7.99
CA ILE A 727 9.34 26.18 8.49
C ILE A 727 7.98 26.78 8.87
N ALA A 728 7.95 27.90 9.58
CA ALA A 728 6.69 28.58 9.93
C ALA A 728 5.93 29.01 8.69
N GLU A 729 6.60 29.49 7.65
CA GLU A 729 6.00 29.86 6.36
C GLU A 729 5.41 28.62 5.66
N LEU A 730 6.13 27.49 5.61
CA LEU A 730 5.58 26.23 5.07
C LEU A 730 4.28 25.81 5.76
N LEU A 731 4.24 25.89 7.09
CA LEU A 731 3.05 25.48 7.84
C LEU A 731 1.83 26.37 7.55
N THR A 732 2.02 27.61 7.06
CA THR A 732 0.89 28.47 6.68
C THR A 732 0.20 28.01 5.39
N VAL A 733 0.91 27.31 4.49
CA VAL A 733 0.34 26.83 3.23
C VAL A 733 -0.19 25.38 3.29
N PHE A 734 -0.05 24.69 4.40
CA PHE A 734 -0.50 23.31 4.56
C PHE A 734 -2.02 23.13 4.41
N LYS A 735 -2.79 24.15 4.69
CA LYS A 735 -4.26 24.15 4.53
C LYS A 735 -4.73 24.77 3.23
N ASP A 736 -3.82 25.24 2.40
CA ASP A 736 -4.14 25.81 1.09
C ASP A 736 -4.06 24.72 0.02
N ASN A 737 -5.21 24.16 -0.35
CA ASN A 737 -5.31 23.08 -1.32
C ASN A 737 -4.93 23.49 -2.76
N THR A 738 -4.69 24.77 -3.00
CA THR A 738 -4.11 25.26 -4.27
C THR A 738 -2.59 25.13 -4.29
N VAL A 739 -1.96 24.95 -3.14
CA VAL A 739 -0.51 24.76 -2.97
C VAL A 739 -0.18 23.30 -2.63
N ILE A 740 -0.83 22.75 -1.60
CA ILE A 740 -0.62 21.38 -1.15
C ILE A 740 -1.95 20.63 -1.18
N LYS A 741 -2.04 19.65 -2.06
CA LYS A 741 -3.24 18.81 -2.15
C LYS A 741 -3.40 17.95 -0.88
N PRO A 742 -4.63 17.69 -0.41
CA PRO A 742 -4.86 16.92 0.81
C PRO A 742 -4.15 15.56 0.83
N GLN A 743 -4.15 14.82 -0.28
CA GLN A 743 -3.46 13.53 -0.38
C GLN A 743 -1.93 13.62 -0.24
N ASP A 744 -1.32 14.79 -0.46
CA ASP A 744 0.13 14.99 -0.36
C ASP A 744 0.60 15.47 1.02
N LEU A 745 -0.34 15.97 1.84
CA LEU A 745 -0.05 16.58 3.15
C LEU A 745 0.77 15.67 4.06
N ARG A 746 0.46 14.36 4.07
CA ARG A 746 1.22 13.37 4.86
C ARG A 746 2.71 13.35 4.49
N GLY A 747 3.03 13.45 3.20
CA GLY A 747 4.43 13.48 2.73
C GLY A 747 5.17 14.72 3.22
N TRP A 748 4.51 15.88 3.27
CA TRP A 748 5.07 17.12 3.82
C TRP A 748 5.27 17.02 5.33
N ALA A 749 4.27 16.51 6.05
CA ALA A 749 4.35 16.32 7.50
C ALA A 749 5.46 15.35 7.87
N THR A 750 5.59 14.22 7.16
CA THR A 750 6.66 13.23 7.36
C THR A 750 8.05 13.85 7.12
N GLY A 751 8.19 14.68 6.08
CA GLY A 751 9.45 15.38 5.81
C GLY A 751 9.88 16.29 6.95
N LEU A 752 8.95 17.08 7.51
CA LEU A 752 9.22 17.95 8.66
C LEU A 752 9.43 17.17 9.97
N LEU A 753 8.71 16.06 10.19
CA LEU A 753 8.93 15.19 11.36
C LEU A 753 10.36 14.60 11.39
N ASN A 754 10.92 14.30 10.22
CA ASN A 754 12.30 13.81 10.11
C ASN A 754 13.36 14.92 10.12
N ASN A 755 12.96 16.18 10.17
CA ASN A 755 13.84 17.34 10.26
C ASN A 755 14.01 17.74 11.74
N PRO A 756 15.25 17.79 12.29
CA PRO A 756 15.47 18.09 13.70
C PRO A 756 14.89 19.42 14.19
N VAL A 757 14.81 20.42 13.29
CA VAL A 757 14.23 21.74 13.58
C VAL A 757 12.73 21.75 13.28
N GLY A 758 12.28 20.92 12.36
CA GLY A 758 10.87 20.80 11.92
C GLY A 758 10.00 19.96 12.83
N GLU A 759 10.56 18.98 13.58
CA GLU A 759 9.79 17.99 14.36
C GLU A 759 8.83 18.64 15.35
N GLN A 760 9.27 19.61 16.16
CA GLN A 760 8.40 20.26 17.13
C GLN A 760 7.34 21.14 16.47
N PRO A 761 7.66 22.06 15.52
CA PRO A 761 6.64 22.85 14.82
C PRO A 761 5.54 22.03 14.14
N ILE A 762 5.90 20.96 13.43
CA ILE A 762 4.90 20.11 12.76
C ILE A 762 4.06 19.32 13.78
N TRP A 763 4.65 18.84 14.89
CA TRP A 763 3.90 18.18 15.93
C TRP A 763 2.87 19.12 16.57
N ASP A 764 3.25 20.37 16.84
CA ASP A 764 2.35 21.39 17.36
C ASP A 764 1.22 21.71 16.37
N TRP A 765 1.57 21.81 15.08
CA TRP A 765 0.60 22.05 14.02
C TRP A 765 -0.40 20.89 13.91
N LEU A 766 0.06 19.63 13.89
CA LEU A 766 -0.79 18.44 13.81
C LEU A 766 -1.76 18.38 14.98
N ARG A 767 -1.31 18.67 16.21
CA ARG A 767 -2.21 18.70 17.38
C ARG A 767 -3.26 19.80 17.27
N THR A 768 -2.90 20.96 16.77
CA THR A 768 -3.80 22.10 16.62
C THR A 768 -4.84 21.88 15.53
N GLU A 769 -4.43 21.32 14.41
CA GLU A 769 -5.24 21.17 13.19
C GLU A 769 -5.84 19.77 13.03
N TRP A 770 -5.75 18.91 14.05
CA TRP A 770 -6.19 17.51 13.95
C TRP A 770 -7.67 17.38 13.55
N ALA A 771 -8.54 18.22 14.09
CA ALA A 771 -9.97 18.20 13.73
C ALA A 771 -10.21 18.56 12.26
N TRP A 772 -9.38 19.43 11.68
CA TRP A 772 -9.45 19.73 10.26
C TRP A 772 -8.95 18.55 9.40
N ILE A 773 -7.89 17.84 9.85
CA ILE A 773 -7.41 16.63 9.18
C ILE A 773 -8.49 15.53 9.20
N GLU A 774 -9.17 15.36 10.35
CA GLU A 774 -10.31 14.44 10.49
C GLU A 774 -11.46 14.80 9.54
N ASP A 775 -11.75 16.09 9.33
CA ASP A 775 -12.84 16.53 8.45
C ASP A 775 -12.56 16.25 6.97
N ILE A 776 -11.31 16.46 6.51
CA ILE A 776 -10.97 16.31 5.08
C ILE A 776 -10.53 14.90 4.68
N LEU A 777 -10.00 14.11 5.63
CA LEU A 777 -9.46 12.78 5.40
C LEU A 777 -10.12 11.71 6.28
N GLY A 778 -10.99 12.08 7.20
CA GLY A 778 -11.75 11.14 8.02
C GLY A 778 -12.65 10.27 7.15
N GLY A 779 -12.53 8.93 7.28
CA GLY A 779 -13.17 7.96 6.40
C GLY A 779 -12.31 7.57 5.19
N ASP A 780 -11.13 8.16 5.03
CA ASP A 780 -10.10 7.73 4.09
C ASP A 780 -9.27 6.59 4.70
N MET A 781 -9.06 5.51 3.97
CA MET A 781 -8.23 4.36 4.36
C MET A 781 -6.81 4.78 4.80
N SER A 782 -6.28 5.90 4.31
CA SER A 782 -4.96 6.41 4.66
C SER A 782 -4.92 7.25 5.96
N PHE A 783 -6.06 7.55 6.59
CA PHE A 783 -6.13 8.44 7.75
C PHE A 783 -5.32 7.94 8.94
N THR A 784 -5.37 6.63 9.25
CA THR A 784 -4.61 6.03 10.35
C THR A 784 -3.10 6.18 10.19
N SER A 785 -2.62 6.34 8.97
CA SER A 785 -1.20 6.55 8.68
C SER A 785 -0.63 7.86 9.25
N TYR A 786 -1.50 8.84 9.61
CA TYR A 786 -1.09 10.04 10.34
C TYR A 786 -0.68 9.73 11.78
N ILE A 787 -1.23 8.68 12.39
CA ILE A 787 -0.82 8.19 13.71
C ILE A 787 0.49 7.42 13.58
N THR A 788 0.57 6.50 12.62
CA THR A 788 1.76 5.67 12.39
C THR A 788 3.01 6.47 12.03
N MET A 789 2.89 7.58 11.27
CA MET A 789 4.07 8.40 10.95
C MET A 789 4.70 9.04 12.19
N LEU A 790 3.89 9.41 13.21
CA LEU A 790 4.37 9.89 14.50
C LEU A 790 5.11 8.79 15.25
N ALA A 791 4.52 7.58 15.28
CA ALA A 791 5.11 6.43 15.95
C ALA A 791 6.46 6.03 15.32
N ARG A 792 6.62 6.18 14.02
CA ARG A 792 7.91 5.92 13.33
C ARG A 792 9.00 6.91 13.72
N THR A 793 8.65 8.14 14.10
CA THR A 793 9.60 9.23 14.40
C THR A 793 9.92 9.36 15.88
N PHE A 794 8.93 9.24 16.75
CA PHE A 794 9.06 9.50 18.19
C PHE A 794 9.94 8.46 18.89
N LYS A 795 10.91 8.94 19.71
CA LYS A 795 11.91 8.10 20.34
C LYS A 795 12.30 8.52 21.76
N THR A 796 11.60 9.49 22.35
CA THR A 796 11.91 9.98 23.69
C THR A 796 10.78 9.73 24.67
N PRO A 797 11.06 9.60 26.00
CA PRO A 797 10.00 9.48 27.00
C PRO A 797 9.01 10.66 26.96
N VAL A 798 9.49 11.87 26.63
CA VAL A 798 8.65 13.06 26.51
C VAL A 798 7.65 12.91 25.36
N ARG A 799 8.12 12.50 24.17
CA ARG A 799 7.26 12.28 23.02
C ARG A 799 6.25 11.15 23.24
N LEU A 800 6.64 10.10 23.94
CA LEU A 800 5.72 9.02 24.33
C LEU A 800 4.59 9.55 25.24
N ALA A 801 4.94 10.40 26.22
CA ALA A 801 3.96 11.00 27.11
C ALA A 801 3.00 11.94 26.36
N GLU A 802 3.52 12.81 25.50
CA GLU A 802 2.73 13.72 24.66
C GLU A 802 1.81 12.97 23.69
N PHE A 803 2.29 11.87 23.09
CA PHE A 803 1.51 11.02 22.19
C PHE A 803 0.32 10.41 22.96
N LYS A 804 0.58 9.81 24.13
CA LYS A 804 -0.47 9.23 24.98
C LYS A 804 -1.51 10.27 25.40
N GLU A 805 -1.08 11.42 25.90
CA GLU A 805 -1.96 12.50 26.33
C GLU A 805 -2.88 12.99 25.20
N PHE A 806 -2.33 13.14 23.99
CA PHE A 806 -3.08 13.64 22.86
C PHE A 806 -4.10 12.63 22.31
N PHE A 807 -3.72 11.34 22.24
CA PHE A 807 -4.56 10.30 21.66
C PHE A 807 -5.47 9.58 22.66
N GLU A 808 -5.27 9.71 24.00
CA GLU A 808 -6.12 9.11 25.03
C GLU A 808 -7.62 9.40 24.84
N PRO A 809 -8.05 10.64 24.55
CA PRO A 809 -9.48 10.93 24.31
C PRO A 809 -10.03 10.26 23.04
N LYS A 810 -9.17 9.90 22.09
CA LYS A 810 -9.52 9.30 20.79
C LYS A 810 -9.60 7.78 20.83
N LEU A 811 -9.16 7.14 21.91
CA LEU A 811 -9.28 5.69 22.11
C LEU A 811 -10.73 5.18 22.09
N ALA A 812 -11.71 6.05 22.33
CA ALA A 812 -13.12 5.69 22.26
C ALA A 812 -13.70 5.78 20.84
N GLN A 813 -12.95 6.27 19.87
CA GLN A 813 -13.40 6.39 18.47
C GLN A 813 -13.28 5.01 17.79
N PRO A 814 -14.37 4.48 17.19
CA PRO A 814 -14.31 3.26 16.41
C PRO A 814 -13.23 3.35 15.30
N GLY A 815 -12.51 2.26 15.07
CA GLY A 815 -11.45 2.22 14.06
C GLY A 815 -10.07 2.73 14.53
N LEU A 816 -9.98 3.63 15.53
CA LEU A 816 -8.68 4.20 15.95
C LEU A 816 -8.05 3.50 17.15
N THR A 817 -8.82 2.81 17.98
CA THR A 817 -8.35 2.22 19.25
C THR A 817 -7.12 1.37 19.06
N ARG A 818 -7.20 0.37 18.17
CA ARG A 818 -6.11 -0.57 17.89
C ARG A 818 -4.85 0.13 17.39
N GLU A 819 -5.00 1.06 16.46
CA GLU A 819 -3.87 1.81 15.89
C GLU A 819 -3.14 2.62 16.95
N ILE A 820 -3.87 3.35 17.77
CA ILE A 820 -3.31 4.18 18.85
C ILE A 820 -2.58 3.30 19.89
N GLU A 821 -3.16 2.16 20.28
CA GLU A 821 -2.54 1.23 21.23
C GLU A 821 -1.26 0.62 20.67
N MET A 822 -1.27 0.14 19.43
CA MET A 822 -0.10 -0.42 18.76
C MET A 822 1.01 0.60 18.60
N ASP A 823 0.70 1.79 18.11
CA ASP A 823 1.71 2.84 17.90
C ASP A 823 2.27 3.37 19.22
N THR A 824 1.47 3.37 20.28
CA THR A 824 1.96 3.60 21.65
C THR A 824 3.01 2.55 22.03
N ASN A 825 2.76 1.27 21.74
CA ASN A 825 3.71 0.18 22.01
C ASN A 825 4.98 0.30 21.17
N VAL A 826 4.87 0.70 19.91
CA VAL A 826 6.04 0.95 19.01
C VAL A 826 6.95 2.04 19.57
N ILE A 827 6.39 3.17 20.03
CA ILE A 827 7.17 4.26 20.65
C ILE A 827 7.80 3.78 21.97
N ALA A 828 7.02 3.09 22.82
CA ALA A 828 7.48 2.60 24.11
C ALA A 828 8.63 1.60 23.95
N ALA A 829 8.53 0.65 23.00
CA ALA A 829 9.58 -0.31 22.68
C ALA A 829 10.88 0.38 22.26
N ARG A 830 10.79 1.40 21.41
CA ARG A 830 11.96 2.18 20.97
C ARG A 830 12.60 2.95 22.14
N VAL A 831 11.81 3.58 22.99
CA VAL A 831 12.31 4.27 24.19
C VAL A 831 13.02 3.28 25.11
N ALA A 832 12.47 2.10 25.34
CA ALA A 832 13.07 1.06 26.16
C ALA A 832 14.37 0.52 25.54
N LEU A 833 14.39 0.26 24.24
CA LEU A 833 15.58 -0.18 23.50
C LEU A 833 16.73 0.84 23.63
N ILE A 834 16.44 2.13 23.44
CA ILE A 834 17.45 3.18 23.57
C ILE A 834 18.02 3.19 25.01
N ALA A 835 17.15 3.12 26.01
CA ALA A 835 17.60 3.11 27.41
C ALA A 835 18.45 1.88 27.75
N ALA A 836 18.18 0.71 27.18
CA ALA A 836 18.93 -0.52 27.43
C ALA A 836 20.26 -0.58 26.69
N GLU A 837 20.31 -0.20 25.41
CA GLU A 837 21.43 -0.48 24.50
C GLU A 837 22.38 0.71 24.26
N GLN A 838 21.95 1.96 24.50
CA GLN A 838 22.73 3.16 24.12
C GLN A 838 24.15 3.14 24.68
N ALA A 839 24.34 2.74 25.94
CA ALA A 839 25.66 2.68 26.55
C ALA A 839 26.59 1.65 25.89
N ALA A 840 26.05 0.48 25.53
CA ALA A 840 26.78 -0.57 24.84
C ALA A 840 27.13 -0.15 23.41
N VAL A 841 26.17 0.49 22.71
CA VAL A 841 26.39 1.04 21.37
C VAL A 841 27.48 2.11 21.41
N TYR A 842 27.42 3.07 22.33
CA TYR A 842 28.44 4.12 22.46
C TYR A 842 29.87 3.56 22.76
N ALA A 843 29.94 2.47 23.53
CA ALA A 843 31.21 1.83 23.84
C ALA A 843 31.94 1.26 22.61
N LEU A 844 31.19 0.90 21.54
CA LEU A 844 31.78 0.43 20.28
C LEU A 844 32.55 1.53 19.53
N PHE A 845 32.22 2.77 19.79
CA PHE A 845 32.77 3.91 19.09
C PHE A 845 33.84 4.67 19.96
N ASN A 846 34.17 4.20 21.14
CA ASN A 846 35.23 4.72 21.99
C ASN A 846 36.56 4.00 21.69
#